data_2eeb51f5d9851ea48a84cbf77a6e2a60
#
_entry.id   2eeb51f5d9851ea48a84cbf77a6e2a60
#
_cell.length_a   1.000
_cell.length_b   1.000
_cell.length_c   1.000
_cell.angle_alpha   90.00
_cell.angle_beta   90.00
_cell.angle_gamma   90.00
#
_symmetry.space_group_name_H-M   'P 1'
#
loop_
_entity.id
_entity.type
_entity.pdbx_description
1 polymer ?
#
loop_
_entity_poly.entity_id
_entity_poly.type
_entity_poly.pdbx_seq_one_letter_code
_entity_poly.pdbx_strand_id
1 'polypeptide(L)'
;DKTLVMKWDVFRDKLRPGQKEEWKLTIKTPQGQAAHAEMLATMYDASLDKIWNRRQDFRVYYQQLLPYSDWMNGYVGNNSYNYWWDRKSLKVPAMLYDRFAMQPDIRNAYAMSESIADGVVVRGYAVQKKMSVTGSVVSRSNAVRYASALVSEDAADTMFESELVPMAAGKADAASGEEALPEAPAGLRTNLAETAFFYPQLRTNEQGEVSFSFTMPESLTRWNFRGYAHTKGMLMGTLDGEATTSKEFMLTPNLPRFVRVGDKTSIAASVSNMTGKPQAGTVSMILFDPVTEKVVDTQKQKFSVEAGKTIGVNFMFTVSDKYEILGCRMIADSGTFSDGEQQLLPVLSNKEHLVETLPMPVRGEETRTFSLDRLFNQQSKTATDRKLTVEFTGNPAWYAIQALPSLSLSVNNNAISWATAYYANTLASYIMNSQPRIKAVFDSWRLQGGTKETFLSNLQKNQEVKNILLSESPWEAQTEEQQKERIATLFDLNNIRNNNIAALTRLQELQNSNGAWSWYKGMNGSGYVTAYIAELNARLALLTGEKLDGPALALQEKALTYLHQSALEEYKNILKAQKEGVKFTGVSDSILQYLYIVAISGGQVPAANKAAYAYYLSKVKELLPAASMNTKAIAAIVLDKAGQKKEAQEFVASLKEHLTKTDEQGMFFAFNENPYAWGGMRMQAHVDVMEALELIGGNSETVEEMKLWLLKQKQTQQWDSPVTTADAVYALLMKGTNLLDNQGDVRIVIANEVLETVSPSKTTVPGLGYIKRSFTQKNVMDARKIEVEKRNPGIAWGAVYAEYESPIKDVKQQGGELNVQKQLYVERTVNDTPQLQPVTAKTVLQVGDKVVSRLSIRVDRAMDFVQLKDQRGACFEP
;
A
#
# COMPACT_ATOMS: atom_id res chain seq x y z
N ASP A 1 -28.53 -10.60 30.33
CA ASP A 1 -28.53 -9.58 29.28
C ASP A 1 -27.27 -8.72 29.41
N LYS A 2 -26.58 -8.51 28.31
CA LYS A 2 -25.33 -7.73 28.22
C LYS A 2 -25.54 -6.42 27.43
N THR A 3 -26.78 -6.01 27.21
CA THR A 3 -27.12 -4.87 26.36
C THR A 3 -27.27 -3.60 27.20
N LEU A 4 -26.52 -2.55 26.90
CA LEU A 4 -26.71 -1.22 27.48
C LEU A 4 -27.98 -0.59 26.90
N VAL A 5 -28.74 0.09 27.77
CA VAL A 5 -29.88 0.91 27.35
C VAL A 5 -29.42 2.33 27.14
N MET A 6 -29.43 2.80 25.90
CA MET A 6 -29.01 4.14 25.49
C MET A 6 -30.21 4.96 25.07
N LYS A 7 -30.35 6.17 25.57
CA LYS A 7 -31.49 7.02 25.28
C LYS A 7 -31.05 8.49 25.17
N TRP A 8 -31.58 9.19 24.16
CA TRP A 8 -31.43 10.64 24.02
C TRP A 8 -32.18 11.36 25.10
N ASP A 9 -31.51 12.32 25.74
CA ASP A 9 -32.11 13.33 26.63
C ASP A 9 -32.29 14.64 25.88
N VAL A 10 -31.32 15.04 25.08
CA VAL A 10 -31.35 16.20 24.18
C VAL A 10 -30.88 15.78 22.81
N PHE A 11 -31.78 15.82 21.82
CA PHE A 11 -31.50 15.52 20.41
C PHE A 11 -32.41 16.37 19.53
N ARG A 12 -31.89 16.96 18.47
CA ARG A 12 -32.64 17.70 17.47
C ARG A 12 -32.50 17.03 16.10
N ASP A 13 -33.62 16.76 15.48
CA ASP A 13 -33.71 16.15 14.14
C ASP A 13 -33.70 17.19 12.99
N LYS A 14 -33.91 18.50 13.32
CA LYS A 14 -33.88 19.61 12.37
C LYS A 14 -32.84 20.64 12.79
N LEU A 15 -31.86 20.87 11.98
CA LEU A 15 -30.72 21.72 12.26
C LEU A 15 -30.55 22.76 11.17
N ARG A 16 -29.84 23.83 11.49
CA ARG A 16 -29.40 24.83 10.51
C ARG A 16 -27.93 24.61 10.16
N PRO A 17 -27.54 24.91 8.92
CA PRO A 17 -26.13 24.88 8.51
C PRO A 17 -25.27 25.79 9.41
N GLY A 18 -24.07 25.34 9.80
CA GLY A 18 -23.16 26.11 10.64
C GLY A 18 -23.60 26.30 12.11
N GLN A 19 -24.72 25.71 12.54
CA GLN A 19 -25.24 25.82 13.89
C GLN A 19 -24.39 25.09 14.91
N LYS A 20 -24.12 25.73 16.05
CA LYS A 20 -23.54 25.02 17.21
C LYS A 20 -24.65 24.27 17.94
N GLU A 21 -24.37 23.01 18.23
CA GLU A 21 -25.29 22.11 18.94
C GLU A 21 -24.61 21.50 20.16
N GLU A 22 -25.44 21.19 21.15
CA GLU A 22 -25.05 20.38 22.30
C GLU A 22 -26.08 19.26 22.47
N TRP A 23 -25.64 18.04 22.39
CA TRP A 23 -26.49 16.86 22.55
C TRP A 23 -26.13 16.10 23.80
N LYS A 24 -27.15 15.48 24.40
CA LYS A 24 -27.03 14.72 25.64
C LYS A 24 -27.75 13.42 25.54
N LEU A 25 -27.15 12.36 26.05
CA LEU A 25 -27.76 11.06 26.15
C LEU A 25 -27.39 10.40 27.46
N THR A 26 -28.26 9.46 27.91
CA THR A 26 -28.05 8.64 29.10
C THR A 26 -27.83 7.20 28.74
N ILE A 27 -26.82 6.58 29.38
CA ILE A 27 -26.48 5.18 29.24
C ILE A 27 -26.72 4.45 30.54
N LYS A 28 -27.56 3.43 30.52
CA LYS A 28 -27.92 2.62 31.68
C LYS A 28 -27.61 1.15 31.47
N THR A 29 -27.35 0.46 32.57
CA THR A 29 -27.26 -1.01 32.56
C THR A 29 -28.63 -1.62 32.30
N PRO A 30 -28.74 -2.91 31.97
CA PRO A 30 -30.02 -3.60 31.81
C PRO A 30 -30.92 -3.52 33.06
N GLN A 31 -30.32 -3.32 34.23
CA GLN A 31 -31.00 -3.16 35.52
C GLN A 31 -31.45 -1.72 35.80
N GLY A 32 -31.21 -0.80 34.86
CA GLY A 32 -31.61 0.60 34.97
C GLY A 32 -30.65 1.51 35.76
N GLN A 33 -29.50 0.99 36.21
CA GLN A 33 -28.50 1.78 36.91
C GLN A 33 -27.65 2.62 35.94
N ALA A 34 -27.08 3.73 36.40
CA ALA A 34 -26.13 4.49 35.61
C ALA A 34 -24.94 3.61 35.18
N ALA A 35 -24.56 3.65 33.92
CA ALA A 35 -23.45 2.86 33.39
C ALA A 35 -22.18 3.71 33.31
N HIS A 36 -21.06 3.23 33.84
CA HIS A 36 -19.74 3.79 33.57
C HIS A 36 -19.23 3.23 32.23
N ALA A 37 -19.52 3.94 31.16
CA ALA A 37 -19.27 3.51 29.79
C ALA A 37 -18.35 4.47 29.04
N GLU A 38 -17.61 3.92 28.11
CA GLU A 38 -16.91 4.65 27.04
C GLU A 38 -17.72 4.52 25.74
N MET A 39 -17.80 5.62 24.98
CA MET A 39 -18.65 5.70 23.80
C MET A 39 -17.90 6.32 22.62
N LEU A 40 -18.00 5.70 21.47
CA LEU A 40 -17.72 6.31 20.17
C LEU A 40 -19.00 6.92 19.63
N ALA A 41 -18.95 8.19 19.24
CA ALA A 41 -20.04 8.90 18.57
C ALA A 41 -19.55 9.48 17.25
N THR A 42 -20.30 9.27 16.17
CA THR A 42 -20.02 9.84 14.87
C THR A 42 -21.31 10.27 14.18
N MET A 43 -21.19 11.31 13.36
CA MET A 43 -22.30 11.79 12.55
C MET A 43 -21.79 12.15 11.16
N TYR A 44 -22.41 11.61 10.14
CA TYR A 44 -21.98 11.71 8.76
C TYR A 44 -23.15 11.86 7.78
N ASP A 45 -22.86 12.33 6.57
CA ASP A 45 -23.84 12.49 5.49
C ASP A 45 -24.45 11.15 5.11
N ALA A 46 -25.78 11.06 5.15
CA ALA A 46 -26.52 9.82 4.86
C ALA A 46 -26.34 9.32 3.41
N SER A 47 -25.87 10.16 2.49
CA SER A 47 -25.56 9.75 1.12
C SER A 47 -24.43 8.75 1.05
N LEU A 48 -23.51 8.76 2.01
CA LEU A 48 -22.40 7.80 2.08
C LEU A 48 -22.88 6.35 2.26
N ASP A 49 -24.03 6.15 2.91
CA ASP A 49 -24.64 4.81 3.05
C ASP A 49 -25.10 4.22 1.71
N LYS A 50 -25.29 5.04 0.66
CA LYS A 50 -25.59 4.56 -0.69
C LYS A 50 -24.36 3.97 -1.38
N ILE A 51 -23.17 4.47 -1.03
CA ILE A 51 -21.90 3.95 -1.54
C ILE A 51 -21.53 2.68 -0.79
N TRP A 52 -21.64 2.70 0.53
CA TRP A 52 -21.38 1.55 1.40
C TRP A 52 -22.16 1.63 2.69
N ASN A 53 -23.26 0.91 2.76
CA ASN A 53 -24.04 0.79 4.00
C ASN A 53 -23.48 -0.36 4.85
N ARG A 54 -22.52 -0.05 5.69
CA ARG A 54 -21.95 -0.98 6.64
C ARG A 54 -22.56 -0.78 8.03
N ARG A 55 -23.58 -1.54 8.37
CA ARG A 55 -23.98 -1.67 9.77
C ARG A 55 -22.99 -2.57 10.49
N GLN A 56 -22.33 -2.01 11.48
CA GLN A 56 -21.50 -2.80 12.37
C GLN A 56 -22.35 -3.37 13.49
N ASP A 57 -22.32 -4.68 13.62
CA ASP A 57 -22.95 -5.36 14.74
C ASP A 57 -21.96 -5.29 15.92
N PHE A 58 -22.21 -4.33 16.83
CA PHE A 58 -21.36 -4.12 18.00
C PHE A 58 -21.82 -5.07 19.12
N ARG A 59 -21.43 -6.35 19.01
CA ARG A 59 -21.76 -7.40 19.97
C ARG A 59 -20.52 -8.17 20.33
N VAL A 60 -20.38 -8.51 21.62
CA VAL A 60 -19.38 -9.50 22.06
C VAL A 60 -19.98 -10.88 21.85
N TYR A 61 -19.39 -11.64 20.95
CA TYR A 61 -19.67 -13.06 20.84
C TYR A 61 -18.83 -13.78 21.90
N TYR A 62 -19.48 -14.17 22.98
CA TYR A 62 -18.89 -15.16 23.87
C TYR A 62 -19.00 -16.51 23.15
N GLN A 63 -17.90 -17.06 22.68
CA GLN A 63 -17.84 -18.49 22.48
C GLN A 63 -18.01 -19.12 23.87
N GLN A 64 -19.21 -19.56 24.19
CA GLN A 64 -19.36 -20.55 25.25
C GLN A 64 -18.59 -21.78 24.74
N LEU A 65 -17.39 -21.97 25.28
CA LEU A 65 -16.74 -23.25 25.23
C LEU A 65 -17.54 -24.19 26.16
N LEU A 66 -18.76 -24.50 25.73
CA LEU A 66 -19.39 -25.67 26.25
C LEU A 66 -18.52 -26.83 25.78
N PRO A 67 -18.11 -27.75 26.68
CA PRO A 67 -17.46 -28.93 26.25
C PRO A 67 -18.40 -29.60 25.26
N TYR A 68 -18.06 -29.56 23.99
CA TYR A 68 -18.80 -30.24 22.94
C TYR A 68 -18.52 -31.73 23.14
N SER A 69 -19.47 -32.41 23.73
CA SER A 69 -19.50 -33.87 23.67
C SER A 69 -19.90 -34.22 22.25
N ASP A 70 -18.95 -34.44 21.41
CA ASP A 70 -19.19 -35.02 20.09
C ASP A 70 -19.56 -36.51 20.27
N TRP A 71 -20.86 -36.74 20.42
CA TRP A 71 -21.38 -38.07 20.49
C TRP A 71 -21.20 -38.88 19.20
N MET A 72 -20.87 -38.19 18.10
CA MET A 72 -20.52 -38.82 16.81
C MET A 72 -19.09 -39.31 16.76
N ASN A 73 -18.17 -38.68 17.51
CA ASN A 73 -16.77 -39.07 17.67
C ASN A 73 -16.47 -39.76 19.00
N GLY A 74 -17.50 -39.91 19.87
CA GLY A 74 -17.43 -40.78 21.02
C GLY A 74 -17.39 -42.22 20.52
N TYR A 75 -16.22 -42.80 20.40
CA TYR A 75 -16.02 -44.20 20.08
C TYR A 75 -16.68 -45.09 21.16
N VAL A 76 -17.95 -45.37 21.02
CA VAL A 76 -18.58 -46.48 21.68
C VAL A 76 -18.72 -47.61 20.64
N GLY A 77 -17.61 -48.28 20.41
CA GLY A 77 -17.55 -49.43 19.52
C GLY A 77 -16.63 -49.22 18.31
N ASN A 78 -15.63 -50.03 18.26
CA ASN A 78 -14.64 -50.18 17.19
C ASN A 78 -15.24 -50.61 15.85
N ASN A 79 -15.85 -49.71 15.08
CA ASN A 79 -16.09 -49.97 13.66
C ASN A 79 -15.78 -48.74 12.84
N SER A 80 -14.51 -48.45 12.66
CA SER A 80 -14.10 -47.55 11.61
C SER A 80 -14.13 -48.31 10.29
N TYR A 81 -15.19 -48.14 9.53
CA TYR A 81 -15.18 -48.55 8.11
C TYR A 81 -14.39 -47.52 7.34
N ASN A 82 -13.09 -47.78 7.16
CA ASN A 82 -12.26 -47.06 6.19
C ASN A 82 -12.67 -47.51 4.79
N TYR A 83 -13.66 -46.85 4.19
CA TYR A 83 -13.90 -46.95 2.77
C TYR A 83 -12.77 -46.23 2.02
N TRP A 84 -11.77 -46.99 1.60
CA TRP A 84 -10.81 -46.54 0.61
C TRP A 84 -11.52 -46.53 -0.75
N TRP A 85 -12.15 -45.41 -1.08
CA TRP A 85 -12.54 -45.17 -2.46
C TRP A 85 -11.28 -44.88 -3.21
N ASP A 86 -10.93 -45.73 -4.16
CA ASP A 86 -9.91 -45.47 -5.15
C ASP A 86 -10.43 -44.33 -6.03
N ARG A 87 -10.23 -43.08 -5.57
CA ARG A 87 -10.57 -41.88 -6.30
C ARG A 87 -9.59 -41.76 -7.45
N LYS A 88 -9.88 -42.40 -8.57
CA LYS A 88 -9.36 -41.94 -9.85
C LYS A 88 -9.80 -40.51 -10.00
N SER A 89 -8.91 -39.54 -9.74
CA SER A 89 -9.19 -38.14 -9.97
C SER A 89 -9.40 -37.94 -11.46
N LEU A 90 -10.64 -37.92 -11.88
CA LEU A 90 -11.00 -37.41 -13.20
C LEU A 90 -10.56 -35.96 -13.24
N LYS A 91 -9.58 -35.65 -14.09
CA LYS A 91 -9.22 -34.26 -14.39
C LYS A 91 -10.38 -33.64 -15.16
N VAL A 92 -11.34 -33.12 -14.43
CA VAL A 92 -12.39 -32.31 -15.01
C VAL A 92 -11.77 -30.94 -15.31
N PRO A 93 -11.82 -30.45 -16.55
CA PRO A 93 -11.38 -29.10 -16.83
C PRO A 93 -12.15 -28.12 -15.93
N ALA A 94 -11.42 -27.25 -15.23
CA ALA A 94 -12.02 -26.22 -14.39
C ALA A 94 -12.86 -25.31 -15.29
N MET A 95 -14.18 -25.38 -15.14
CA MET A 95 -15.08 -24.47 -15.83
C MET A 95 -14.99 -23.10 -15.14
N LEU A 96 -14.38 -22.15 -15.83
CA LEU A 96 -14.37 -20.75 -15.38
C LEU A 96 -15.68 -20.10 -15.85
N TYR A 97 -16.59 -19.89 -14.91
CA TYR A 97 -17.75 -19.05 -15.15
C TYR A 97 -17.37 -17.59 -14.95
N ASP A 98 -17.84 -16.72 -15.85
CA ASP A 98 -17.77 -15.28 -15.65
C ASP A 98 -18.49 -14.94 -14.33
N ARG A 99 -17.75 -14.56 -13.33
CA ARG A 99 -18.30 -14.02 -12.10
C ARG A 99 -18.35 -12.51 -12.25
N PHE A 100 -19.55 -11.95 -12.31
CA PHE A 100 -19.74 -10.54 -12.11
C PHE A 100 -19.16 -10.18 -10.73
N ALA A 101 -18.37 -9.10 -10.67
CA ALA A 101 -17.81 -8.64 -9.41
C ALA A 101 -18.96 -8.21 -8.49
N MET A 102 -19.45 -9.13 -7.69
CA MET A 102 -20.14 -8.77 -6.47
C MET A 102 -19.08 -8.17 -5.54
N GLN A 103 -19.38 -7.06 -4.93
CA GLN A 103 -18.53 -6.56 -3.84
C GLN A 103 -18.28 -7.72 -2.89
N PRO A 104 -17.01 -8.02 -2.56
CA PRO A 104 -16.75 -9.11 -1.64
C PRO A 104 -17.39 -8.75 -0.31
N ASP A 105 -18.46 -9.44 0.04
CA ASP A 105 -18.96 -9.45 1.41
C ASP A 105 -17.80 -9.97 2.26
N ILE A 106 -17.25 -9.12 3.14
CA ILE A 106 -16.10 -9.46 3.99
C ILE A 106 -16.42 -10.70 4.83
N ARG A 107 -17.69 -10.95 5.15
CA ARG A 107 -18.12 -12.19 5.80
C ARG A 107 -17.85 -13.43 4.95
N ASN A 108 -18.05 -13.34 3.63
CA ASN A 108 -17.70 -14.43 2.73
C ASN A 108 -16.18 -14.61 2.54
N ALA A 109 -15.39 -13.56 2.72
CA ALA A 109 -13.93 -13.66 2.71
C ALA A 109 -13.42 -14.45 3.93
N TYR A 110 -14.02 -14.30 5.10
CA TYR A 110 -13.69 -15.10 6.29
C TYR A 110 -14.18 -16.54 6.16
N ALA A 111 -15.40 -16.76 5.69
CA ALA A 111 -15.93 -18.10 5.43
C ALA A 111 -15.14 -18.84 4.33
N MET A 112 -14.65 -18.11 3.32
CA MET A 112 -13.73 -18.67 2.31
C MET A 112 -12.35 -18.96 2.91
N SER A 113 -11.87 -18.22 3.90
CA SER A 113 -10.59 -18.53 4.56
C SER A 113 -10.65 -19.81 5.39
N GLU A 114 -11.78 -20.10 6.01
CA GLU A 114 -11.99 -21.38 6.72
C GLU A 114 -12.16 -22.56 5.76
N SER A 115 -12.83 -22.37 4.61
CA SER A 115 -12.94 -23.44 3.59
C SER A 115 -11.65 -23.65 2.77
N ILE A 116 -10.71 -22.70 2.82
CA ILE A 116 -9.39 -22.81 2.18
C ILE A 116 -8.47 -23.75 2.96
N ALA A 117 -8.73 -23.98 4.26
CA ALA A 117 -8.01 -24.99 5.04
C ALA A 117 -8.15 -26.41 4.47
N ASP A 118 -9.18 -26.68 3.67
CA ASP A 118 -9.45 -27.99 3.02
C ASP A 118 -8.87 -28.13 1.60
N GLY A 119 -7.97 -27.26 1.16
CA GLY A 119 -7.08 -27.54 0.03
C GLY A 119 -7.66 -27.46 -1.40
N VAL A 120 -8.93 -27.10 -1.60
CA VAL A 120 -9.56 -27.22 -2.93
C VAL A 120 -9.69 -25.89 -3.71
N VAL A 121 -9.50 -24.73 -3.09
CA VAL A 121 -9.80 -23.40 -3.70
C VAL A 121 -8.54 -22.59 -4.06
N VAL A 122 -7.36 -23.14 -3.87
CA VAL A 122 -6.09 -22.40 -3.97
C VAL A 122 -5.81 -21.79 -5.34
N ARG A 123 -6.24 -22.41 -6.44
CA ARG A 123 -5.98 -21.89 -7.80
C ARG A 123 -6.80 -20.63 -8.16
N GLY A 124 -8.02 -20.53 -7.68
CA GLY A 124 -8.86 -19.35 -7.91
C GLY A 124 -8.43 -18.14 -7.07
N TYR A 125 -7.91 -18.39 -5.87
CA TYR A 125 -7.51 -17.36 -4.95
C TYR A 125 -6.20 -16.63 -5.34
N ALA A 126 -5.25 -17.34 -5.94
CA ALA A 126 -4.02 -16.71 -6.43
C ALA A 126 -4.33 -15.68 -7.54
N VAL A 127 -5.31 -15.95 -8.40
CA VAL A 127 -5.78 -15.00 -9.41
C VAL A 127 -6.53 -13.83 -8.78
N GLN A 128 -7.37 -14.08 -7.76
CA GLN A 128 -8.05 -13.01 -7.03
C GLN A 128 -7.10 -12.17 -6.19
N LYS A 129 -6.08 -12.77 -5.57
CA LYS A 129 -5.06 -12.02 -4.83
C LYS A 129 -4.24 -11.12 -5.76
N LYS A 130 -4.03 -11.54 -7.00
CA LYS A 130 -3.41 -10.71 -8.03
C LYS A 130 -4.33 -9.60 -8.55
N MET A 131 -5.62 -9.83 -8.58
CA MET A 131 -6.61 -8.80 -8.93
C MET A 131 -6.90 -7.85 -7.77
N SER A 132 -6.86 -8.32 -6.53
CA SER A 132 -7.04 -7.48 -5.33
C SER A 132 -5.79 -6.71 -4.94
N VAL A 133 -4.72 -6.83 -5.70
CA VAL A 133 -3.60 -5.89 -5.65
C VAL A 133 -3.93 -4.59 -6.42
N THR A 134 -5.13 -4.15 -6.32
CA THR A 134 -5.36 -2.79 -5.93
C THR A 134 -4.77 -2.55 -4.53
N GLY A 135 -3.74 -3.26 -4.17
CA GLY A 135 -2.93 -3.09 -2.96
C GLY A 135 -2.14 -1.79 -2.95
N SER A 136 -2.15 -1.01 -4.01
CA SER A 136 -1.78 0.40 -3.92
C SER A 136 -2.70 1.19 -2.98
N VAL A 137 -3.94 0.74 -2.78
CA VAL A 137 -4.87 1.34 -1.80
C VAL A 137 -4.49 0.96 -0.36
N VAL A 138 -3.98 -0.25 -0.12
CA VAL A 138 -3.54 -0.66 1.24
C VAL A 138 -2.21 0.02 1.61
N SER A 139 -1.31 0.27 0.66
CA SER A 139 -0.10 1.05 0.94
C SER A 139 -0.41 2.54 1.15
N ARG A 140 -1.54 3.05 0.60
CA ARG A 140 -2.01 4.42 0.84
C ARG A 140 -2.58 4.62 2.24
N SER A 141 -3.30 3.66 2.79
CA SER A 141 -3.76 3.73 4.18
C SER A 141 -2.57 3.70 5.16
N ASN A 142 -1.49 3.04 4.80
CA ASN A 142 -0.28 3.02 5.60
C ASN A 142 0.52 4.33 5.49
N ALA A 143 0.54 5.00 4.32
CA ALA A 143 1.19 6.31 4.18
C ALA A 143 0.48 7.41 4.99
N VAL A 144 -0.84 7.35 5.09
CA VAL A 144 -1.61 8.26 5.96
C VAL A 144 -1.39 7.97 7.44
N ARG A 145 -1.15 6.70 7.82
CA ARG A 145 -0.77 6.34 9.19
C ARG A 145 0.64 6.79 9.57
N TYR A 146 1.57 6.91 8.61
CA TYR A 146 2.91 7.45 8.88
C TYR A 146 2.90 8.93 9.29
N ALA A 147 1.98 9.73 8.78
CA ALA A 147 1.85 11.13 9.17
C ALA A 147 1.25 11.32 10.58
N SER A 148 0.46 10.36 11.07
CA SER A 148 -0.15 10.42 12.40
C SER A 148 0.72 9.79 13.52
N ALA A 149 1.71 8.98 13.18
CA ALA A 149 2.59 8.35 14.15
C ALA A 149 3.77 9.24 14.62
N LEU A 150 3.92 10.43 14.04
CA LEU A 150 4.95 11.40 14.42
C LEU A 150 4.45 12.46 15.43
N VAL A 151 3.22 12.35 15.90
CA VAL A 151 2.72 13.17 17.00
C VAL A 151 2.96 12.42 18.30
N SER A 152 3.89 12.90 19.09
CA SER A 152 4.23 12.37 20.41
C SER A 152 3.01 12.37 21.33
N GLU A 153 2.90 11.35 22.21
CA GLU A 153 1.82 11.18 23.18
C GLU A 153 1.65 12.34 24.20
N ASP A 154 2.54 13.34 24.19
CA ASP A 154 2.50 14.48 25.13
C ASP A 154 1.75 15.71 24.64
N ALA A 155 1.08 15.66 23.49
CA ALA A 155 0.34 16.79 22.92
C ALA A 155 -1.20 16.66 22.99
N ALA A 156 -1.72 15.77 23.83
CA ALA A 156 -3.15 15.48 23.90
C ALA A 156 -3.98 16.49 24.74
N ASP A 157 -3.39 17.54 25.29
CA ASP A 157 -4.08 18.43 26.23
C ASP A 157 -4.12 19.93 25.82
N THR A 158 -3.85 20.23 24.55
CA THR A 158 -4.10 21.59 24.04
C THR A 158 -5.15 21.56 22.94
N MET A 159 -6.35 21.95 23.32
CA MET A 159 -7.41 22.32 22.41
C MET A 159 -6.89 23.38 21.44
N PHE A 160 -6.79 23.05 20.17
CA PHE A 160 -6.56 24.04 19.12
C PHE A 160 -7.83 24.83 18.86
N GLU A 161 -7.99 25.91 19.58
CA GLU A 161 -8.70 27.08 19.07
C GLU A 161 -7.78 27.74 18.04
N SER A 162 -7.98 27.47 16.74
CA SER A 162 -7.33 28.24 15.71
C SER A 162 -8.01 29.59 15.56
N GLU A 163 -7.49 30.58 16.25
CA GLU A 163 -7.72 31.98 15.87
C GLU A 163 -7.13 32.18 14.44
N LEU A 164 -8.01 32.49 13.52
CA LEU A 164 -7.65 33.00 12.20
C LEU A 164 -6.99 34.37 12.37
N VAL A 165 -5.68 34.42 12.29
CA VAL A 165 -4.95 35.67 12.13
C VAL A 165 -5.12 36.12 10.68
N PRO A 166 -5.70 37.29 10.39
CA PRO A 166 -5.75 37.77 9.01
C PRO A 166 -4.36 38.19 8.56
N MET A 167 -3.82 37.54 7.56
CA MET A 167 -2.61 38.05 6.89
C MET A 167 -2.96 39.36 6.18
N ALA A 168 -2.27 40.43 6.57
CA ALA A 168 -2.33 41.73 5.93
C ALA A 168 -1.94 41.61 4.44
N ALA A 169 -2.84 41.99 3.58
CA ALA A 169 -2.63 42.10 2.15
C ALA A 169 -1.58 43.19 1.84
N GLY A 170 -0.43 42.76 1.37
CA GLY A 170 0.52 43.65 0.70
C GLY A 170 -0.11 44.11 -0.62
N LYS A 171 -0.25 45.39 -0.80
CA LYS A 171 -0.66 46.03 -2.04
C LYS A 171 0.37 45.70 -3.13
N ALA A 172 -0.01 44.89 -4.09
CA ALA A 172 0.67 44.79 -5.37
C ALA A 172 -0.07 45.67 -6.38
N ASP A 173 0.70 46.48 -7.09
CA ASP A 173 0.21 47.44 -8.07
C ASP A 173 -0.59 46.81 -9.19
N ALA A 174 -1.70 47.42 -9.51
CA ALA A 174 -2.62 47.05 -10.58
C ALA A 174 -2.02 47.32 -11.96
N ALA A 175 -1.91 46.28 -12.77
CA ALA A 175 -1.88 46.38 -14.24
C ALA A 175 -2.50 45.17 -14.89
N SER A 176 -3.63 45.36 -15.52
CA SER A 176 -4.47 44.55 -16.39
C SER A 176 -5.82 44.20 -15.79
N GLY A 177 -6.91 44.57 -16.53
CA GLY A 177 -8.31 44.51 -16.11
C GLY A 177 -8.87 43.08 -15.93
N GLU A 178 -8.36 42.34 -14.98
CA GLU A 178 -8.90 41.09 -14.50
C GLU A 178 -9.78 41.37 -13.26
N GLU A 179 -11.02 40.90 -13.31
CA GLU A 179 -12.02 41.13 -12.28
C GLU A 179 -11.67 40.29 -11.04
N ALA A 180 -11.51 40.92 -9.89
CA ALA A 180 -11.31 40.20 -8.62
C ALA A 180 -12.60 39.53 -8.17
N LEU A 181 -12.50 38.42 -7.42
CA LEU A 181 -13.64 37.70 -6.90
C LEU A 181 -14.44 38.63 -5.96
N PRO A 182 -15.76 38.81 -6.19
CA PRO A 182 -16.60 39.62 -5.32
C PRO A 182 -16.58 39.15 -3.87
N GLU A 183 -16.72 40.07 -2.91
CA GLU A 183 -16.79 39.71 -1.50
C GLU A 183 -17.91 38.69 -1.24
N ALA A 184 -17.65 37.72 -0.38
CA ALA A 184 -18.59 36.66 -0.10
C ALA A 184 -19.83 37.18 0.59
N PRO A 185 -21.07 36.93 0.08
CA PRO A 185 -22.26 37.32 0.75
C PRO A 185 -22.45 36.64 2.10
N ALA A 186 -23.11 37.32 3.04
CA ALA A 186 -23.42 36.70 4.32
C ALA A 186 -24.23 35.40 4.14
N GLY A 187 -23.76 34.31 4.72
CA GLY A 187 -24.41 33.01 4.62
C GLY A 187 -23.98 32.13 3.43
N LEU A 188 -22.92 32.50 2.72
CA LEU A 188 -22.28 31.61 1.76
C LEU A 188 -21.73 30.37 2.47
N ARG A 189 -22.16 29.19 2.03
CA ARG A 189 -21.76 27.90 2.58
C ARG A 189 -20.45 27.43 1.94
N THR A 190 -19.44 27.16 2.77
CA THR A 190 -18.10 26.73 2.35
C THR A 190 -17.62 25.46 3.05
N ASN A 191 -18.10 25.22 4.28
CA ASN A 191 -17.78 24.00 5.03
C ASN A 191 -18.78 22.90 4.69
N LEU A 192 -18.50 22.16 3.64
CA LEU A 192 -19.34 21.08 3.14
C LEU A 192 -18.79 19.70 3.54
N ALA A 193 -18.19 19.60 4.72
CA ALA A 193 -17.64 18.34 5.23
C ALA A 193 -18.73 17.26 5.31
N GLU A 194 -18.42 16.05 4.88
CA GLU A 194 -19.32 14.90 4.93
C GLU A 194 -19.41 14.27 6.32
N THR A 195 -18.53 14.64 7.24
CA THR A 195 -18.54 14.21 8.65
C THR A 195 -18.72 15.42 9.54
N ALA A 196 -19.80 15.43 10.31
CA ALA A 196 -20.07 16.51 11.26
C ALA A 196 -19.14 16.42 12.47
N PHE A 197 -18.94 15.22 12.98
CA PHE A 197 -17.99 14.92 14.04
C PHE A 197 -17.66 13.43 14.11
N PHE A 198 -16.50 13.14 14.74
CA PHE A 198 -16.07 11.80 15.11
C PHE A 198 -15.40 11.88 16.48
N TYR A 199 -16.10 11.42 17.51
CA TYR A 199 -15.64 11.38 18.90
C TYR A 199 -15.43 9.95 19.34
N PRO A 200 -14.21 9.42 19.31
CA PRO A 200 -13.95 8.00 19.57
C PRO A 200 -13.97 7.62 21.06
N GLN A 201 -13.87 8.58 21.99
CA GLN A 201 -13.60 8.30 23.41
C GLN A 201 -14.41 9.22 24.36
N LEU A 202 -15.71 9.32 24.14
CA LEU A 202 -16.59 10.00 25.09
C LEU A 202 -16.77 9.10 26.32
N ARG A 203 -16.89 9.70 27.51
CA ARG A 203 -17.11 8.95 28.76
C ARG A 203 -18.35 9.46 29.48
N THR A 204 -19.05 8.52 30.11
CA THR A 204 -20.18 8.87 30.96
C THR A 204 -19.70 9.54 32.28
N ASN A 205 -20.49 10.46 32.79
CA ASN A 205 -20.38 10.97 34.15
C ASN A 205 -20.92 9.94 35.17
N GLU A 206 -20.96 10.32 36.47
CA GLU A 206 -21.47 9.44 37.55
C GLU A 206 -22.94 9.12 37.40
N GLN A 207 -23.70 9.93 36.69
CA GLN A 207 -25.13 9.73 36.41
C GLN A 207 -25.38 8.88 35.16
N GLY A 208 -24.29 8.44 34.47
CA GLY A 208 -24.39 7.66 33.24
C GLY A 208 -24.72 8.55 32.03
N GLU A 209 -24.48 9.83 32.10
CA GLU A 209 -24.78 10.77 31.02
C GLU A 209 -23.52 11.11 30.21
N VAL A 210 -23.70 11.31 28.90
CA VAL A 210 -22.70 11.82 27.96
C VAL A 210 -23.24 13.09 27.32
N SER A 211 -22.48 14.17 27.40
CA SER A 211 -22.78 15.45 26.73
C SER A 211 -21.62 15.81 25.82
N PHE A 212 -21.91 16.24 24.61
CA PHE A 212 -20.91 16.69 23.65
C PHE A 212 -21.45 17.81 22.76
N SER A 213 -20.56 18.72 22.40
CA SER A 213 -20.85 19.87 21.55
C SER A 213 -20.16 19.74 20.20
N PHE A 214 -20.80 20.26 19.17
CA PHE A 214 -20.26 20.28 17.83
C PHE A 214 -20.84 21.42 17.01
N THR A 215 -20.19 21.76 15.90
CA THR A 215 -20.73 22.70 14.93
C THR A 215 -21.12 21.93 13.69
N MET A 216 -22.35 22.06 13.23
CA MET A 216 -22.82 21.40 12.01
C MET A 216 -22.06 21.91 10.80
N PRO A 217 -21.65 21.03 9.87
CA PRO A 217 -21.27 21.45 8.54
C PRO A 217 -22.41 22.21 7.84
N GLU A 218 -22.06 22.91 6.78
CA GLU A 218 -23.01 23.79 6.09
C GLU A 218 -23.75 23.10 4.94
N SER A 219 -23.51 21.79 4.74
CA SER A 219 -24.22 20.98 3.76
C SER A 219 -25.71 20.86 4.10
N LEU A 220 -26.55 20.97 3.06
CA LEU A 220 -28.01 20.80 3.15
C LEU A 220 -28.35 19.33 2.85
N THR A 221 -28.29 18.49 3.86
CA THR A 221 -28.42 17.04 3.70
C THR A 221 -29.07 16.40 4.92
N ARG A 222 -29.32 15.07 4.81
CA ARG A 222 -29.66 14.22 5.93
C ARG A 222 -28.39 13.63 6.54
N TRP A 223 -28.32 13.62 7.85
CA TRP A 223 -27.20 13.17 8.65
C TRP A 223 -27.57 11.91 9.43
N ASN A 224 -26.72 10.91 9.39
CA ASN A 224 -26.84 9.69 10.18
C ASN A 224 -25.88 9.75 11.37
N PHE A 225 -26.43 9.67 12.57
CA PHE A 225 -25.69 9.52 13.81
C PHE A 225 -25.50 8.03 14.12
N ARG A 226 -24.31 7.65 14.58
CA ARG A 226 -24.00 6.32 15.11
C ARG A 226 -23.28 6.48 16.45
N GLY A 227 -23.81 5.83 17.47
CA GLY A 227 -23.22 5.74 18.81
C GLY A 227 -22.98 4.30 19.19
N TYR A 228 -21.77 3.97 19.66
CA TYR A 228 -21.37 2.66 20.14
C TYR A 228 -20.81 2.81 21.55
N ALA A 229 -21.38 2.17 22.54
CA ALA A 229 -20.93 2.28 23.92
C ALA A 229 -20.59 0.92 24.52
N HIS A 230 -19.57 0.88 25.36
CA HIS A 230 -19.20 -0.30 26.13
C HIS A 230 -18.74 0.04 27.55
N THR A 231 -18.81 -0.93 28.44
CA THR A 231 -18.26 -0.86 29.80
C THR A 231 -17.08 -1.82 29.96
N LYS A 232 -16.27 -1.64 31.00
CA LYS A 232 -15.22 -2.59 31.38
C LYS A 232 -15.78 -4.01 31.66
N GLY A 233 -17.02 -4.11 32.11
CA GLY A 233 -17.75 -5.37 32.32
C GLY A 233 -18.34 -5.98 31.05
N MET A 234 -17.96 -5.45 29.85
CA MET A 234 -18.43 -5.92 28.56
C MET A 234 -19.95 -5.85 28.34
N LEU A 235 -20.62 -4.87 28.93
CA LEU A 235 -21.93 -4.46 28.50
C LEU A 235 -21.79 -3.58 27.29
N MET A 236 -22.61 -3.76 26.28
CA MET A 236 -22.51 -3.02 25.00
C MET A 236 -23.86 -2.48 24.56
N GLY A 237 -23.85 -1.37 23.86
CA GLY A 237 -25.04 -0.76 23.29
C GLY A 237 -24.78 0.07 22.07
N THR A 238 -25.79 0.24 21.25
CA THR A 238 -25.78 1.09 20.07
C THR A 238 -26.93 2.07 20.10
N LEU A 239 -26.72 3.26 19.58
CA LEU A 239 -27.76 4.28 19.43
C LEU A 239 -27.62 4.92 18.05
N ASP A 240 -28.70 4.87 17.29
CA ASP A 240 -28.80 5.54 15.98
C ASP A 240 -29.64 6.79 16.08
N GLY A 241 -29.41 7.76 15.20
CA GLY A 241 -30.20 8.97 15.07
C GLY A 241 -30.12 9.54 13.66
N GLU A 242 -31.15 10.24 13.25
CA GLU A 242 -31.16 10.97 11.97
C GLU A 242 -31.48 12.43 12.20
N ALA A 243 -30.74 13.34 11.56
CA ALA A 243 -31.02 14.76 11.58
C ALA A 243 -30.93 15.32 10.14
N THR A 244 -31.58 16.45 9.90
CA THR A 244 -31.59 17.09 8.59
C THR A 244 -31.22 18.56 8.74
N THR A 245 -30.26 19.01 7.93
CA THR A 245 -29.95 20.45 7.81
C THR A 245 -30.74 21.06 6.65
N SER A 246 -31.43 22.15 6.91
CA SER A 246 -32.25 22.88 5.92
C SER A 246 -32.36 24.38 6.21
N LYS A 247 -32.68 25.13 5.16
CA LYS A 247 -33.03 26.57 5.22
C LYS A 247 -34.42 26.76 4.62
N GLU A 248 -35.05 27.88 4.94
CA GLU A 248 -36.37 28.24 4.35
C GLU A 248 -36.26 28.59 2.86
N PHE A 249 -35.11 29.15 2.44
CA PHE A 249 -34.75 29.40 1.05
C PHE A 249 -33.39 28.78 0.81
N MET A 250 -33.29 27.91 -0.19
CA MET A 250 -32.11 27.04 -0.41
C MET A 250 -31.69 27.04 -1.86
N LEU A 251 -30.38 27.14 -2.08
CA LEU A 251 -29.73 26.81 -3.34
C LEU A 251 -28.95 25.49 -3.17
N THR A 252 -29.24 24.53 -4.02
CA THR A 252 -28.52 23.26 -4.00
C THR A 252 -27.88 23.04 -5.37
N PRO A 253 -26.59 23.35 -5.54
CA PRO A 253 -25.84 23.04 -6.74
C PRO A 253 -25.66 21.54 -6.90
N ASN A 254 -25.67 21.07 -8.13
CA ASN A 254 -25.31 19.70 -8.50
C ASN A 254 -24.00 19.74 -9.32
N LEU A 255 -22.88 19.89 -8.61
CA LEU A 255 -21.57 19.90 -9.23
C LEU A 255 -21.12 18.47 -9.53
N PRO A 256 -20.54 18.24 -10.72
CA PRO A 256 -19.82 16.97 -10.96
C PRO A 256 -18.60 16.89 -10.06
N ARG A 257 -18.17 15.69 -9.73
CA ARG A 257 -16.98 15.48 -8.88
C ARG A 257 -15.69 15.99 -9.50
N PHE A 258 -15.64 16.04 -10.84
CA PHE A 258 -14.55 16.60 -11.64
C PHE A 258 -15.06 16.92 -13.04
N VAL A 259 -14.28 17.68 -13.78
CA VAL A 259 -14.47 17.90 -15.23
C VAL A 259 -13.16 17.63 -15.95
N ARG A 260 -13.21 17.38 -17.25
CA ARG A 260 -12.01 17.20 -18.08
C ARG A 260 -11.79 18.36 -19.03
N VAL A 261 -10.54 18.66 -19.27
CA VAL A 261 -10.14 19.67 -20.26
C VAL A 261 -10.83 19.43 -21.59
N GLY A 262 -11.42 20.48 -22.13
CA GLY A 262 -12.18 20.46 -23.39
C GLY A 262 -13.62 19.98 -23.27
N ASP A 263 -14.08 19.55 -22.08
CA ASP A 263 -15.50 19.21 -21.88
C ASP A 263 -16.38 20.44 -22.09
N LYS A 264 -17.50 20.22 -22.78
CA LYS A 264 -18.64 21.12 -22.80
C LYS A 264 -19.70 20.57 -21.90
N THR A 265 -19.86 21.16 -20.74
CA THR A 265 -20.69 20.64 -19.66
C THR A 265 -21.58 21.71 -19.06
N SER A 266 -22.47 21.30 -18.19
CA SER A 266 -23.35 22.20 -17.47
C SER A 266 -23.37 21.90 -15.99
N ILE A 267 -23.47 22.94 -15.17
CA ILE A 267 -23.76 22.83 -13.76
C ILE A 267 -25.21 23.21 -13.54
N ALA A 268 -26.00 22.27 -13.06
CA ALA A 268 -27.38 22.50 -12.66
C ALA A 268 -27.45 22.89 -11.19
N ALA A 269 -28.42 23.68 -10.81
CA ALA A 269 -28.72 23.94 -9.42
C ALA A 269 -30.24 24.01 -9.20
N SER A 270 -30.68 23.61 -8.01
CA SER A 270 -32.07 23.71 -7.58
C SER A 270 -32.25 24.87 -6.62
N VAL A 271 -33.26 25.73 -6.86
CA VAL A 271 -33.70 26.76 -5.94
C VAL A 271 -35.01 26.30 -5.27
N SER A 272 -34.98 26.06 -3.98
CA SER A 272 -36.13 25.61 -3.21
C SER A 272 -36.65 26.73 -2.30
N ASN A 273 -37.91 27.01 -2.39
CA ASN A 273 -38.61 28.03 -1.58
C ASN A 273 -39.58 27.35 -0.62
N MET A 274 -39.20 27.26 0.66
CA MET A 274 -40.04 26.76 1.76
C MET A 274 -40.72 27.90 2.53
N THR A 275 -40.58 29.14 2.07
CA THR A 275 -41.27 30.28 2.65
C THR A 275 -42.76 30.30 2.28
N GLY A 276 -43.59 31.05 2.98
CA GLY A 276 -45.02 31.16 2.69
C GLY A 276 -45.37 32.09 1.52
N LYS A 277 -44.39 32.62 0.76
CA LYS A 277 -44.61 33.58 -0.35
C LYS A 277 -43.75 33.22 -1.55
N PRO A 278 -44.20 33.50 -2.79
CA PRO A 278 -43.37 33.36 -3.99
C PRO A 278 -42.07 34.16 -3.86
N GLN A 279 -40.97 33.65 -4.39
CA GLN A 279 -39.67 34.32 -4.43
C GLN A 279 -39.21 34.42 -5.89
N ALA A 280 -38.71 35.59 -6.26
CA ALA A 280 -38.13 35.84 -7.57
C ALA A 280 -36.80 36.58 -7.41
N GLY A 281 -35.85 36.27 -8.26
CA GLY A 281 -34.52 36.85 -8.18
C GLY A 281 -33.56 36.35 -9.24
N THR A 282 -32.28 36.25 -8.86
CA THR A 282 -31.22 35.85 -9.80
C THR A 282 -30.35 34.79 -9.13
N VAL A 283 -30.04 33.73 -9.89
CA VAL A 283 -28.94 32.81 -9.55
C VAL A 283 -27.73 33.25 -10.36
N SER A 284 -26.61 33.42 -9.69
CA SER A 284 -25.30 33.69 -10.30
C SER A 284 -24.37 32.51 -10.07
N MET A 285 -23.64 32.10 -11.10
CA MET A 285 -22.52 31.18 -11.04
C MET A 285 -21.24 31.95 -11.37
N ILE A 286 -20.26 31.87 -10.50
CA ILE A 286 -18.94 32.48 -10.64
C ILE A 286 -17.92 31.34 -10.62
N LEU A 287 -17.20 31.14 -11.73
CA LEU A 287 -16.03 30.30 -11.79
C LEU A 287 -14.80 31.18 -11.56
N PHE A 288 -13.88 30.74 -10.71
CA PHE A 288 -12.69 31.50 -10.37
C PHE A 288 -11.49 30.59 -10.14
N ASP A 289 -10.30 31.12 -10.25
CA ASP A 289 -9.06 30.45 -9.84
C ASP A 289 -8.92 30.54 -8.32
N PRO A 290 -8.96 29.41 -7.58
CA PRO A 290 -8.93 29.43 -6.12
C PRO A 290 -7.58 29.87 -5.52
N VAL A 291 -6.53 29.97 -6.35
CA VAL A 291 -5.18 30.39 -5.92
C VAL A 291 -5.00 31.89 -6.02
N THR A 292 -5.45 32.47 -7.11
CA THR A 292 -5.30 33.92 -7.40
C THR A 292 -6.55 34.71 -7.08
N GLU A 293 -7.67 34.04 -6.77
CA GLU A 293 -8.99 34.63 -6.57
C GLU A 293 -9.50 35.45 -7.77
N LYS A 294 -8.97 35.17 -8.97
CA LYS A 294 -9.40 35.86 -10.19
C LYS A 294 -10.62 35.17 -10.77
N VAL A 295 -11.59 35.95 -11.21
CA VAL A 295 -12.79 35.46 -11.89
C VAL A 295 -12.42 34.94 -13.28
N VAL A 296 -12.88 33.74 -13.57
CA VAL A 296 -12.68 33.06 -14.86
C VAL A 296 -13.93 33.23 -15.75
N ASP A 297 -15.13 33.06 -15.15
CA ASP A 297 -16.40 33.19 -15.84
C ASP A 297 -17.51 33.59 -14.84
N THR A 298 -18.46 34.41 -15.31
CA THR A 298 -19.63 34.79 -14.52
C THR A 298 -20.89 34.69 -15.37
N GLN A 299 -21.83 33.87 -14.92
CA GLN A 299 -23.13 33.71 -15.56
C GLN A 299 -24.27 34.00 -14.59
N LYS A 300 -25.38 34.55 -15.09
CA LYS A 300 -26.57 34.92 -14.30
C LYS A 300 -27.85 34.44 -14.98
N GLN A 301 -28.76 33.84 -14.21
CA GLN A 301 -30.07 33.42 -14.63
C GLN A 301 -31.14 33.93 -13.68
N LYS A 302 -32.24 34.46 -14.22
CA LYS A 302 -33.41 34.88 -13.45
C LYS A 302 -34.23 33.64 -13.06
N PHE A 303 -34.79 33.67 -11.85
CA PHE A 303 -35.70 32.63 -11.36
C PHE A 303 -36.99 33.26 -10.80
N SER A 304 -38.05 32.44 -10.80
CA SER A 304 -39.27 32.69 -10.03
C SER A 304 -39.78 31.35 -9.50
N VAL A 305 -39.95 31.23 -8.20
CA VAL A 305 -40.34 29.99 -7.54
C VAL A 305 -41.48 30.22 -6.55
N GLU A 306 -42.57 29.50 -6.72
CA GLU A 306 -43.76 29.58 -5.87
C GLU A 306 -43.47 29.04 -4.44
N ALA A 307 -44.29 29.40 -3.48
CA ALA A 307 -44.21 28.90 -2.12
C ALA A 307 -44.30 27.35 -2.08
N GLY A 308 -43.38 26.70 -1.36
CA GLY A 308 -43.30 25.25 -1.25
C GLY A 308 -42.84 24.53 -2.53
N LYS A 309 -42.30 25.24 -3.51
CA LYS A 309 -41.85 24.68 -4.78
C LYS A 309 -40.34 24.76 -4.98
N THR A 310 -39.85 24.00 -5.93
CA THR A 310 -38.45 23.97 -6.35
C THR A 310 -38.37 24.14 -7.85
N ILE A 311 -37.40 24.93 -8.32
CA ILE A 311 -37.09 25.06 -9.75
C ILE A 311 -35.62 24.76 -10.01
N GLY A 312 -35.29 24.36 -11.26
CA GLY A 312 -33.93 24.14 -11.73
C GLY A 312 -33.41 25.33 -12.55
N VAL A 313 -32.14 25.63 -12.39
CA VAL A 313 -31.36 26.50 -13.28
C VAL A 313 -30.15 25.72 -13.81
N ASN A 314 -29.62 26.14 -14.98
CA ASN A 314 -28.53 25.40 -15.60
C ASN A 314 -27.54 26.34 -16.29
N PHE A 315 -26.28 26.18 -16.04
CA PHE A 315 -25.18 27.02 -16.53
C PHE A 315 -24.21 26.21 -17.36
N MET A 316 -24.08 26.58 -18.63
CA MET A 316 -23.19 25.90 -19.59
C MET A 316 -21.82 26.55 -19.58
N PHE A 317 -20.76 25.73 -19.59
CA PHE A 317 -19.40 26.24 -19.78
C PHE A 317 -18.51 25.24 -20.52
N THR A 318 -17.35 25.71 -20.97
CA THR A 318 -16.33 24.89 -21.62
C THR A 318 -15.09 24.91 -20.73
N VAL A 319 -14.58 23.73 -20.45
CA VAL A 319 -13.44 23.55 -19.53
C VAL A 319 -12.13 23.89 -20.25
N SER A 320 -11.39 24.87 -19.71
CA SER A 320 -10.07 25.29 -20.22
C SER A 320 -8.96 24.42 -19.64
N ASP A 321 -7.86 24.32 -20.37
CA ASP A 321 -6.59 23.68 -19.95
C ASP A 321 -5.70 24.57 -19.08
N LYS A 322 -6.14 25.79 -18.77
CA LYS A 322 -5.35 26.76 -17.98
C LYS A 322 -5.38 26.49 -16.48
N TYR A 323 -6.32 25.71 -16.01
CA TYR A 323 -6.59 25.50 -14.59
C TYR A 323 -6.66 24.03 -14.26
N GLU A 324 -6.02 23.61 -13.18
CA GLU A 324 -6.11 22.25 -12.62
C GLU A 324 -7.28 22.14 -11.62
N ILE A 325 -7.67 23.26 -11.03
CA ILE A 325 -8.80 23.37 -10.12
C ILE A 325 -9.51 24.70 -10.39
N LEU A 326 -10.84 24.65 -10.42
CA LEU A 326 -11.70 25.83 -10.45
C LEU A 326 -12.45 25.95 -9.12
N GLY A 327 -12.60 27.16 -8.60
CA GLY A 327 -13.60 27.46 -7.61
C GLY A 327 -14.94 27.73 -8.31
N CYS A 328 -16.00 27.11 -7.83
CA CYS A 328 -17.37 27.39 -8.29
C CYS A 328 -18.17 27.96 -7.12
N ARG A 329 -18.57 29.21 -7.24
CA ARG A 329 -19.44 29.92 -6.27
C ARG A 329 -20.78 30.13 -6.95
N MET A 330 -21.84 29.61 -6.35
CA MET A 330 -23.22 29.82 -6.79
C MET A 330 -24.02 30.54 -5.71
N ILE A 331 -24.78 31.54 -6.11
CA ILE A 331 -25.56 32.38 -5.19
C ILE A 331 -26.94 32.58 -5.79
N ALA A 332 -27.98 32.26 -5.03
CA ALA A 332 -29.38 32.65 -5.32
C ALA A 332 -29.75 33.79 -4.42
N ASP A 333 -30.19 34.88 -5.02
CA ASP A 333 -30.60 36.10 -4.32
C ASP A 333 -31.99 36.54 -4.80
N SER A 334 -32.94 36.60 -3.89
CA SER A 334 -34.30 37.14 -4.11
C SER A 334 -34.47 38.56 -3.57
N GLY A 335 -33.41 39.19 -3.06
CA GLY A 335 -33.49 40.49 -2.37
C GLY A 335 -33.99 40.40 -0.91
N THR A 336 -34.85 39.44 -0.59
CA THR A 336 -35.32 39.17 0.79
C THR A 336 -34.56 37.98 1.41
N PHE A 337 -34.23 36.98 0.64
CA PHE A 337 -33.53 35.80 1.06
C PHE A 337 -32.33 35.57 0.12
N SER A 338 -31.24 35.16 0.70
CA SER A 338 -30.04 34.74 -0.05
C SER A 338 -29.50 33.42 0.49
N ASP A 339 -29.09 32.56 -0.41
CA ASP A 339 -28.31 31.35 -0.10
C ASP A 339 -27.26 31.10 -1.20
N GLY A 340 -26.14 30.59 -0.77
CA GLY A 340 -25.06 30.31 -1.71
C GLY A 340 -24.17 29.17 -1.23
N GLU A 341 -23.46 28.61 -2.18
CA GLU A 341 -22.54 27.52 -1.95
C GLU A 341 -21.29 27.70 -2.79
N GLN A 342 -20.15 27.43 -2.19
CA GLN A 342 -18.85 27.46 -2.86
C GLN A 342 -18.16 26.12 -2.72
N GLN A 343 -17.77 25.55 -3.85
CA GLN A 343 -17.05 24.29 -3.92
C GLN A 343 -15.85 24.39 -4.85
N LEU A 344 -14.90 23.47 -4.68
CA LEU A 344 -13.80 23.27 -5.61
C LEU A 344 -14.20 22.22 -6.65
N LEU A 345 -13.92 22.51 -7.91
CA LEU A 345 -14.17 21.64 -9.05
C LEU A 345 -12.83 21.24 -9.67
N PRO A 346 -12.35 20.00 -9.47
CA PRO A 346 -11.14 19.53 -10.10
C PRO A 346 -11.26 19.48 -11.62
N VAL A 347 -10.23 19.93 -12.31
CA VAL A 347 -10.11 19.89 -13.78
C VAL A 347 -9.05 18.86 -14.12
N LEU A 348 -9.48 17.71 -14.61
CA LEU A 348 -8.59 16.63 -15.01
C LEU A 348 -8.16 16.78 -16.46
N SER A 349 -6.94 16.37 -16.76
CA SER A 349 -6.46 16.29 -18.13
C SER A 349 -7.34 15.36 -18.97
N ASN A 350 -7.53 15.70 -20.24
CA ASN A 350 -8.07 14.78 -21.24
C ASN A 350 -6.96 13.95 -21.90
N LYS A 351 -5.74 14.07 -21.39
CA LYS A 351 -4.58 13.31 -21.80
C LYS A 351 -4.21 12.32 -20.71
N GLU A 352 -3.66 11.20 -21.11
CA GLU A 352 -3.08 10.20 -20.24
C GLU A 352 -1.57 10.32 -20.28
N HIS A 353 -0.94 10.34 -19.12
CA HIS A 353 0.50 10.24 -18.99
C HIS A 353 0.91 8.77 -19.16
N LEU A 354 1.69 8.51 -20.19
CA LEU A 354 2.15 7.18 -20.57
C LEU A 354 3.66 7.07 -20.39
N VAL A 355 4.09 5.93 -19.89
CA VAL A 355 5.50 5.58 -19.71
C VAL A 355 5.77 4.26 -20.40
N GLU A 356 6.57 4.31 -21.44
CA GLU A 356 7.11 3.13 -22.12
C GLU A 356 8.49 2.82 -21.56
N THR A 357 8.74 1.58 -21.17
CA THR A 357 9.99 1.19 -20.53
C THR A 357 10.74 0.16 -21.38
N LEU A 358 12.03 0.39 -21.57
CA LEU A 358 12.95 -0.57 -22.16
C LEU A 358 14.02 -0.94 -21.11
N PRO A 359 13.99 -2.15 -20.52
CA PRO A 359 15.04 -2.60 -19.61
C PRO A 359 16.34 -2.87 -20.37
N MET A 360 17.47 -2.54 -19.74
CA MET A 360 18.81 -2.65 -20.32
C MET A 360 19.74 -3.44 -19.37
N PRO A 361 19.61 -4.75 -19.26
CA PRO A 361 20.58 -5.59 -18.55
C PRO A 361 21.87 -5.74 -19.34
N VAL A 362 23.02 -5.56 -18.67
CA VAL A 362 24.36 -5.73 -19.24
C VAL A 362 25.18 -6.65 -18.34
N ARG A 363 25.88 -7.60 -18.92
CA ARG A 363 26.53 -8.70 -18.21
C ARG A 363 28.04 -8.73 -18.49
N GLY A 364 28.81 -8.80 -17.42
CA GLY A 364 30.25 -8.87 -17.54
C GLY A 364 30.83 -7.64 -18.25
N GLU A 365 31.99 -7.82 -18.90
CA GLU A 365 32.64 -6.78 -19.69
C GLU A 365 32.14 -6.89 -21.13
N GLU A 366 31.08 -6.15 -21.45
CA GLU A 366 30.47 -6.19 -22.79
C GLU A 366 30.00 -4.80 -23.24
N THR A 367 29.91 -4.64 -24.56
CA THR A 367 29.20 -3.52 -25.19
C THR A 367 27.92 -4.05 -25.81
N ARG A 368 26.80 -3.49 -25.40
CA ARG A 368 25.48 -3.88 -25.87
C ARG A 368 24.71 -2.70 -26.45
N THR A 369 24.14 -2.90 -27.63
CA THR A 369 23.25 -1.91 -28.26
C THR A 369 21.80 -2.32 -28.13
N PHE A 370 20.97 -1.40 -27.66
CA PHE A 370 19.52 -1.60 -27.54
C PHE A 370 18.79 -0.71 -28.55
N SER A 371 17.81 -1.28 -29.28
CA SER A 371 16.91 -0.50 -30.14
C SER A 371 15.86 0.20 -29.28
N LEU A 372 15.67 1.49 -29.52
CA LEU A 372 14.64 2.31 -28.88
C LEU A 372 13.34 2.38 -29.71
N ASP A 373 13.27 1.72 -30.86
CA ASP A 373 12.13 1.78 -31.76
C ASP A 373 10.81 1.42 -31.07
N ARG A 374 10.84 0.43 -30.16
CA ARG A 374 9.67 0.01 -29.39
C ARG A 374 9.05 1.16 -28.58
N LEU A 375 9.87 2.03 -28.02
CA LEU A 375 9.42 3.17 -27.20
C LEU A 375 8.67 4.23 -28.01
N PHE A 376 8.90 4.31 -29.32
CA PHE A 376 8.35 5.35 -30.17
C PHE A 376 7.21 4.88 -31.07
N ASN A 377 7.16 3.58 -31.37
CA ASN A 377 6.17 3.02 -32.31
C ASN A 377 4.73 3.14 -31.79
N GLN A 378 4.55 3.22 -30.50
CA GLN A 378 3.25 3.30 -29.83
C GLN A 378 2.75 4.73 -29.65
N GLN A 379 3.62 5.72 -29.75
CA GLN A 379 3.28 7.11 -29.50
C GLN A 379 2.36 7.65 -30.59
N SER A 380 1.26 8.30 -30.17
CA SER A 380 0.38 9.03 -31.08
C SER A 380 1.11 10.23 -31.70
N LYS A 381 0.71 10.64 -32.89
CA LYS A 381 1.16 11.90 -33.51
C LYS A 381 0.76 13.14 -32.69
N THR A 382 -0.30 13.00 -31.88
CA THR A 382 -0.82 14.03 -30.97
C THR A 382 -0.16 14.00 -29.57
N ALA A 383 0.82 13.11 -29.35
CA ALA A 383 1.54 13.04 -28.08
C ALA A 383 2.35 14.32 -27.84
N THR A 384 2.24 14.84 -26.63
CA THR A 384 2.95 16.05 -26.15
C THR A 384 3.83 15.72 -24.94
N ASP A 385 4.57 16.69 -24.43
CA ASP A 385 5.36 16.62 -23.20
C ASP A 385 6.29 15.41 -23.16
N ARG A 386 6.92 15.15 -24.31
CA ARG A 386 7.81 14.02 -24.49
C ARG A 386 9.10 14.21 -23.71
N LYS A 387 9.43 13.21 -22.92
CA LYS A 387 10.65 13.16 -22.14
C LYS A 387 11.25 11.76 -22.25
N LEU A 388 12.55 11.67 -22.43
CA LEU A 388 13.27 10.42 -22.43
C LEU A 388 14.20 10.43 -21.22
N THR A 389 14.04 9.45 -20.33
CA THR A 389 14.87 9.31 -19.15
C THR A 389 15.71 8.05 -19.25
N VAL A 390 17.02 8.19 -19.16
CA VAL A 390 17.94 7.07 -18.99
C VAL A 390 18.26 6.95 -17.51
N GLU A 391 17.95 5.81 -16.92
CA GLU A 391 18.29 5.48 -15.55
C GLU A 391 19.14 4.21 -15.57
N PHE A 392 20.32 4.25 -14.99
CA PHE A 392 21.25 3.14 -15.04
C PHE A 392 22.13 3.07 -13.80
N THR A 393 22.41 1.87 -13.34
CA THR A 393 23.39 1.65 -12.29
C THR A 393 24.42 0.63 -12.73
N GLY A 394 25.68 0.98 -12.57
CA GLY A 394 26.79 0.05 -12.73
C GLY A 394 26.93 -0.93 -11.58
N ASN A 395 26.22 -0.67 -10.46
CA ASN A 395 26.27 -1.47 -9.24
C ASN A 395 24.89 -1.72 -8.65
N PRO A 396 24.32 -2.94 -8.74
CA PRO A 396 23.01 -3.29 -8.18
C PRO A 396 22.91 -3.14 -6.66
N ALA A 397 24.00 -3.15 -5.92
CA ALA A 397 24.00 -2.94 -4.46
C ALA A 397 23.37 -1.59 -4.05
N TRP A 398 23.35 -0.60 -4.97
CA TRP A 398 22.67 0.68 -4.76
C TRP A 398 21.17 0.52 -4.45
N TYR A 399 20.49 -0.45 -5.07
CA TYR A 399 19.07 -0.68 -4.81
C TYR A 399 18.81 -1.23 -3.41
N ALA A 400 19.78 -1.92 -2.80
CA ALA A 400 19.69 -2.29 -1.39
C ALA A 400 19.67 -1.05 -0.49
N ILE A 401 20.54 -0.06 -0.78
CA ILE A 401 20.57 1.20 -0.03
C ILE A 401 19.25 1.96 -0.16
N GLN A 402 18.70 2.04 -1.37
CA GLN A 402 17.41 2.70 -1.60
C GLN A 402 16.24 2.05 -0.84
N ALA A 403 16.34 0.77 -0.52
CA ALA A 403 15.29 0.04 0.19
C ALA A 403 15.35 0.20 1.72
N LEU A 404 16.51 0.48 2.29
CA LEU A 404 16.68 0.57 3.75
C LEU A 404 15.74 1.55 4.46
N PRO A 405 15.41 2.76 3.92
CA PRO A 405 14.47 3.67 4.57
C PRO A 405 13.08 3.07 4.79
N SER A 406 12.65 2.16 3.93
CA SER A 406 11.35 1.49 4.07
C SER A 406 11.28 0.53 5.27
N LEU A 407 12.43 0.05 5.74
CA LEU A 407 12.56 -0.86 6.88
C LEU A 407 12.88 -0.14 8.19
N SER A 408 13.38 1.09 8.13
CA SER A 408 14.01 1.78 9.27
C SER A 408 13.08 2.07 10.44
N LEU A 409 11.78 2.05 10.22
CA LEU A 409 10.75 2.27 11.24
C LEU A 409 9.79 1.09 11.30
N SER A 410 9.35 0.72 12.50
CA SER A 410 8.36 -0.35 12.67
C SER A 410 6.96 0.13 12.28
N VAL A 411 6.37 -0.47 11.24
CA VAL A 411 5.04 -0.12 10.74
C VAL A 411 3.92 -0.75 11.55
N ASN A 412 4.13 -2.00 12.00
CA ASN A 412 3.06 -2.83 12.58
C ASN A 412 3.23 -3.09 14.08
N ASN A 413 4.21 -2.49 14.71
CA ASN A 413 4.52 -2.65 16.13
C ASN A 413 4.62 -4.12 16.62
N ASN A 414 5.01 -5.03 15.71
CA ASN A 414 5.26 -6.44 16.01
C ASN A 414 6.76 -6.76 16.03
N ALA A 415 7.12 -7.91 16.55
CA ALA A 415 8.52 -8.30 16.72
C ALA A 415 9.31 -8.34 15.40
N ILE A 416 8.71 -8.80 14.30
CA ILE A 416 9.36 -8.85 12.98
C ILE A 416 9.61 -7.43 12.45
N SER A 417 8.63 -6.52 12.56
CA SER A 417 8.82 -5.13 12.13
C SER A 417 9.89 -4.41 12.93
N TRP A 418 10.01 -4.67 14.24
CA TRP A 418 11.09 -4.11 15.05
C TRP A 418 12.45 -4.73 14.73
N ALA A 419 12.49 -6.04 14.43
CA ALA A 419 13.72 -6.70 14.03
C ALA A 419 14.23 -6.20 12.67
N THR A 420 13.35 -6.02 11.69
CA THR A 420 13.72 -5.44 10.39
C THR A 420 14.15 -3.97 10.51
N ALA A 421 13.55 -3.20 11.45
CA ALA A 421 14.00 -1.84 11.75
C ALA A 421 15.39 -1.82 12.36
N TYR A 422 15.65 -2.70 13.35
CA TYR A 422 16.99 -2.86 13.91
C TYR A 422 18.03 -3.25 12.86
N TYR A 423 17.70 -4.23 12.01
CA TYR A 423 18.54 -4.68 10.90
C TYR A 423 18.92 -3.52 9.98
N ALA A 424 17.92 -2.78 9.49
CA ALA A 424 18.11 -1.69 8.53
C ALA A 424 18.95 -0.54 9.13
N ASN A 425 18.66 -0.13 10.36
CA ASN A 425 19.39 0.96 11.01
C ASN A 425 20.83 0.54 11.35
N THR A 426 21.06 -0.70 11.79
CA THR A 426 22.41 -1.20 12.08
C THR A 426 23.23 -1.32 10.79
N LEU A 427 22.64 -1.84 9.71
CA LEU A 427 23.32 -1.90 8.42
C LEU A 427 23.61 -0.50 7.87
N ALA A 428 22.68 0.45 8.01
CA ALA A 428 22.91 1.84 7.64
C ALA A 428 24.05 2.48 8.43
N SER A 429 24.10 2.23 9.75
CA SER A 429 25.22 2.67 10.60
C SER A 429 26.56 2.13 10.14
N TYR A 430 26.60 0.83 9.86
CA TYR A 430 27.81 0.18 9.35
C TYR A 430 28.28 0.78 8.01
N ILE A 431 27.35 0.98 7.05
CA ILE A 431 27.66 1.58 5.76
C ILE A 431 28.21 3.00 5.94
N MET A 432 27.60 3.81 6.81
CA MET A 432 28.05 5.18 7.06
C MET A 432 29.46 5.25 7.67
N ASN A 433 29.79 4.29 8.51
CA ASN A 433 31.10 4.25 9.19
C ASN A 433 32.18 3.64 8.29
N SER A 434 31.82 2.63 7.47
CA SER A 434 32.76 1.93 6.59
C SER A 434 32.98 2.59 5.23
N GLN A 435 32.04 3.47 4.79
CA GLN A 435 32.02 4.06 3.44
C GLN A 435 31.98 5.61 3.48
N PRO A 436 33.14 6.30 3.70
CA PRO A 436 33.17 7.76 3.82
C PRO A 436 32.62 8.51 2.59
N ARG A 437 32.75 7.93 1.39
CA ARG A 437 32.23 8.52 0.14
C ARG A 437 30.71 8.58 0.14
N ILE A 438 30.05 7.50 0.56
CA ILE A 438 28.59 7.43 0.67
C ILE A 438 28.09 8.44 1.69
N LYS A 439 28.78 8.54 2.82
CA LYS A 439 28.51 9.56 3.84
C LYS A 439 28.53 10.96 3.25
N ALA A 440 29.58 11.31 2.50
CA ALA A 440 29.72 12.64 1.89
C ALA A 440 28.55 12.95 0.91
N VAL A 441 28.09 11.95 0.15
CA VAL A 441 26.94 12.10 -0.75
C VAL A 441 25.66 12.39 0.03
N PHE A 442 25.37 11.64 1.08
CA PHE A 442 24.17 11.84 1.89
C PHE A 442 24.21 13.15 2.68
N ASP A 443 25.37 13.54 3.18
CA ASP A 443 25.57 14.84 3.80
C ASP A 443 25.29 15.99 2.81
N SER A 444 25.72 15.85 1.55
CA SER A 444 25.44 16.84 0.49
C SER A 444 23.95 16.93 0.16
N TRP A 445 23.23 15.81 0.13
CA TRP A 445 21.77 15.81 -0.10
C TRP A 445 21.02 16.48 1.05
N ARG A 446 21.44 16.27 2.29
CA ARG A 446 20.85 16.92 3.46
C ARG A 446 21.03 18.44 3.42
N LEU A 447 22.17 18.93 2.91
CA LEU A 447 22.43 20.36 2.76
C LEU A 447 21.66 21.00 1.60
N GLN A 448 21.27 20.21 0.59
CA GLN A 448 20.51 20.68 -0.58
C GLN A 448 18.99 20.66 -0.36
N GLY A 449 18.47 19.93 0.65
CA GLY A 449 17.07 19.87 1.04
C GLY A 449 16.57 21.18 1.63
N GLY A 450 16.39 22.20 0.80
CA GLY A 450 15.75 23.46 1.17
C GLY A 450 14.23 23.30 1.23
N THR A 451 13.65 23.83 2.28
CA THR A 451 12.23 24.01 2.53
C THR A 451 11.49 24.55 1.30
N LYS A 452 10.75 23.73 0.62
CA LYS A 452 9.59 24.15 -0.15
C LYS A 452 8.36 23.66 0.59
N GLU A 453 7.79 24.55 1.39
CA GLU A 453 6.38 24.45 1.79
C GLU A 453 5.58 24.47 0.51
N THR A 454 5.23 23.30 0.04
CA THR A 454 4.54 23.13 -1.20
C THR A 454 3.03 23.21 -0.97
N PHE A 455 2.38 23.77 -1.95
CA PHE A 455 0.99 23.80 -2.35
C PHE A 455 0.07 22.67 -1.82
N LEU A 456 0.62 21.58 -1.37
CA LEU A 456 -0.07 20.44 -0.78
C LEU A 456 -0.78 20.74 0.55
N SER A 457 -0.39 21.79 1.27
CA SER A 457 -0.99 22.10 2.58
C SER A 457 -2.46 22.51 2.49
N ASN A 458 -2.87 23.19 1.44
CA ASN A 458 -4.26 23.59 1.21
C ASN A 458 -5.10 22.50 0.53
N LEU A 459 -4.48 21.69 -0.33
CA LEU A 459 -5.08 20.50 -0.93
C LEU A 459 -5.29 19.37 0.10
N GLN A 460 -4.48 19.32 1.16
CA GLN A 460 -4.66 18.33 2.24
C GLN A 460 -5.97 18.52 3.01
N LYS A 461 -6.57 19.68 2.99
CA LYS A 461 -7.85 19.95 3.66
C LYS A 461 -9.05 19.37 2.91
N ASN A 462 -8.94 19.12 1.62
CA ASN A 462 -9.99 18.45 0.84
C ASN A 462 -9.54 17.07 0.39
N GLN A 463 -9.92 16.06 1.18
CA GLN A 463 -9.49 14.67 0.98
C GLN A 463 -9.96 14.08 -0.35
N GLU A 464 -11.11 14.52 -0.85
CA GLU A 464 -11.69 14.04 -2.09
C GLU A 464 -10.91 14.53 -3.32
N VAL A 465 -10.59 15.82 -3.36
CA VAL A 465 -9.75 16.43 -4.41
C VAL A 465 -8.36 15.81 -4.43
N LYS A 466 -7.78 15.60 -3.25
CA LYS A 466 -6.49 14.91 -3.09
C LYS A 466 -6.52 13.50 -3.66
N ASN A 467 -7.58 12.73 -3.37
CA ASN A 467 -7.72 11.36 -3.85
C ASN A 467 -7.91 11.30 -5.37
N ILE A 468 -8.64 12.25 -5.96
CA ILE A 468 -8.84 12.35 -7.41
C ILE A 468 -7.50 12.69 -8.11
N LEU A 469 -6.80 13.71 -7.65
CA LEU A 469 -5.52 14.13 -8.24
C LEU A 469 -4.44 13.03 -8.09
N LEU A 470 -4.38 12.35 -6.93
CA LEU A 470 -3.47 11.24 -6.71
C LEU A 470 -3.82 9.99 -7.53
N SER A 471 -5.09 9.81 -7.91
CA SER A 471 -5.51 8.70 -8.77
C SER A 471 -5.07 8.88 -10.22
N GLU A 472 -4.90 10.12 -10.67
CA GLU A 472 -4.45 10.45 -12.03
C GLU A 472 -2.93 10.31 -12.19
N SER A 473 -2.14 10.56 -11.12
CA SER A 473 -0.68 10.52 -11.16
C SER A 473 -0.09 9.75 -9.97
N PRO A 474 -0.30 8.44 -9.87
CA PRO A 474 0.18 7.66 -8.73
C PRO A 474 1.71 7.62 -8.60
N TRP A 475 2.46 7.98 -9.66
CA TRP A 475 3.92 7.99 -9.70
C TRP A 475 4.53 9.30 -9.19
N GLU A 476 3.78 10.38 -9.20
CA GLU A 476 4.22 11.68 -8.67
C GLU A 476 4.12 11.79 -7.15
N ALA A 477 3.57 10.78 -6.49
CA ALA A 477 3.40 10.78 -5.04
C ALA A 477 4.73 10.87 -4.26
N GLN A 478 5.86 10.64 -4.93
CA GLN A 478 7.19 10.86 -4.34
C GLN A 478 8.15 11.41 -5.40
N THR A 479 8.50 12.66 -5.26
CA THR A 479 9.54 13.26 -6.10
C THR A 479 10.91 12.66 -5.79
N GLU A 480 11.85 12.73 -6.74
CA GLU A 480 13.24 12.32 -6.53
C GLU A 480 13.87 13.01 -5.32
N GLU A 481 13.49 14.25 -5.06
CA GLU A 481 13.93 15.03 -3.91
C GLU A 481 13.41 14.43 -2.59
N GLN A 482 12.17 14.01 -2.53
CA GLN A 482 11.62 13.32 -1.35
C GLN A 482 12.28 11.95 -1.10
N GLN A 483 12.69 11.26 -2.16
CA GLN A 483 13.43 10.00 -2.04
C GLN A 483 14.83 10.25 -1.51
N LYS A 484 15.53 11.25 -2.02
CA LYS A 484 16.86 11.67 -1.52
C LYS A 484 16.78 12.13 -0.07
N GLU A 485 15.74 12.90 0.30
CA GLU A 485 15.51 13.37 1.66
C GLU A 485 15.30 12.19 2.64
N ARG A 486 14.51 11.20 2.26
CA ARG A 486 14.28 9.99 3.10
C ARG A 486 15.58 9.19 3.30
N ILE A 487 16.35 9.02 2.23
CA ILE A 487 17.65 8.35 2.32
C ILE A 487 18.58 9.16 3.22
N ALA A 488 18.69 10.48 2.99
CA ALA A 488 19.52 11.35 3.80
C ALA A 488 19.09 11.38 5.28
N THR A 489 17.78 11.33 5.54
CA THR A 489 17.23 11.27 6.91
C THR A 489 17.54 9.94 7.58
N LEU A 490 17.42 8.82 6.89
CA LEU A 490 17.81 7.52 7.44
C LEU A 490 19.30 7.50 7.80
N PHE A 491 20.16 8.03 6.92
CA PHE A 491 21.59 8.01 7.13
C PHE A 491 22.11 9.15 8.03
N ASP A 492 21.22 9.87 8.75
CA ASP A 492 21.61 10.69 9.88
C ASP A 492 21.96 9.82 11.10
N LEU A 493 23.19 9.93 11.59
CA LEU A 493 23.72 9.07 12.65
C LEU A 493 22.93 9.20 13.97
N ASN A 494 22.33 10.34 14.28
CA ASN A 494 21.52 10.52 15.47
C ASN A 494 20.19 9.80 15.32
N ASN A 495 19.55 9.91 14.16
CA ASN A 495 18.31 9.19 13.85
C ASN A 495 18.53 7.68 13.87
N ILE A 496 19.61 7.19 13.24
CA ILE A 496 19.98 5.77 13.27
C ILE A 496 20.12 5.29 14.72
N ARG A 497 20.85 6.02 15.54
CA ARG A 497 21.11 5.65 16.93
C ARG A 497 19.80 5.60 17.73
N ASN A 498 18.96 6.61 17.60
CA ASN A 498 17.68 6.66 18.31
C ASN A 498 16.75 5.52 17.88
N ASN A 499 16.67 5.26 16.57
CA ASN A 499 15.86 4.17 16.03
C ASN A 499 16.38 2.80 16.49
N ASN A 500 17.70 2.60 16.56
CA ASN A 500 18.29 1.36 17.07
C ASN A 500 17.97 1.13 18.54
N ILE A 501 18.08 2.18 19.37
CA ILE A 501 17.74 2.10 20.80
C ILE A 501 16.25 1.75 20.95
N ALA A 502 15.37 2.41 20.20
CA ALA A 502 13.94 2.14 20.23
C ALA A 502 13.64 0.69 19.79
N ALA A 503 14.22 0.23 18.68
CA ALA A 503 14.03 -1.12 18.18
C ALA A 503 14.50 -2.20 19.18
N LEU A 504 15.69 -2.04 19.75
CA LEU A 504 16.22 -2.96 20.76
C LEU A 504 15.38 -2.98 22.04
N THR A 505 14.91 -1.82 22.50
CA THR A 505 14.02 -1.72 23.67
C THR A 505 12.72 -2.48 23.42
N ARG A 506 12.11 -2.30 22.26
CA ARG A 506 10.88 -3.01 21.90
C ARG A 506 11.11 -4.51 21.71
N LEU A 507 12.20 -4.92 21.08
CA LEU A 507 12.57 -6.33 20.97
C LEU A 507 12.79 -6.97 22.33
N GLN A 508 13.38 -6.24 23.27
CA GLN A 508 13.54 -6.71 24.66
C GLN A 508 12.19 -6.89 25.37
N GLU A 509 11.23 -5.96 25.16
CA GLU A 509 9.88 -6.07 25.73
C GLU A 509 9.06 -7.24 25.14
N LEU A 510 9.35 -7.62 23.90
CA LEU A 510 8.65 -8.68 23.17
C LEU A 510 9.30 -10.07 23.39
N GLN A 511 10.50 -10.12 23.98
CA GLN A 511 11.17 -11.38 24.30
C GLN A 511 10.70 -11.90 25.67
N ASN A 512 10.11 -13.08 25.68
CA ASN A 512 9.65 -13.75 26.90
C ASN A 512 10.80 -14.24 27.74
N SER A 513 10.53 -14.57 29.01
CA SER A 513 11.54 -15.05 29.98
C SER A 513 12.28 -16.31 29.51
N ASN A 514 11.66 -17.15 28.69
CA ASN A 514 12.28 -18.36 28.13
C ASN A 514 13.15 -18.08 26.89
N GLY A 515 13.30 -16.81 26.49
CA GLY A 515 14.10 -16.40 25.34
C GLY A 515 13.36 -16.35 23.98
N ALA A 516 12.12 -16.82 23.91
CA ALA A 516 11.32 -16.75 22.68
C ALA A 516 10.74 -15.36 22.49
N TRP A 517 10.71 -14.87 21.25
CA TRP A 517 9.94 -13.68 20.88
C TRP A 517 8.48 -14.00 20.63
N SER A 518 7.60 -13.14 21.11
CA SER A 518 6.17 -13.13 20.78
C SER A 518 5.90 -12.19 19.61
N TRP A 519 4.80 -12.40 18.88
CA TRP A 519 4.36 -11.48 17.83
C TRP A 519 4.07 -10.08 18.38
N TYR A 520 3.35 -10.01 19.48
CA TYR A 520 2.96 -8.78 20.16
C TYR A 520 3.15 -8.97 21.68
N LYS A 521 3.26 -7.86 22.40
CA LYS A 521 3.42 -7.87 23.86
C LYS A 521 2.27 -8.63 24.55
N GLY A 522 2.64 -9.54 25.44
CA GLY A 522 1.69 -10.36 26.21
C GLY A 522 1.22 -11.65 25.52
N MET A 523 1.69 -11.93 24.30
CA MET A 523 1.43 -13.20 23.62
C MET A 523 2.47 -14.26 24.05
N ASN A 524 2.12 -15.51 23.81
CA ASN A 524 3.07 -16.62 23.97
C ASN A 524 4.24 -16.48 22.96
N GLY A 525 5.41 -16.97 23.36
CA GLY A 525 6.56 -17.01 22.48
C GLY A 525 6.32 -17.88 21.24
N SER A 526 6.75 -17.40 20.10
CA SER A 526 6.64 -18.06 18.80
C SER A 526 8.01 -18.58 18.36
N GLY A 527 8.12 -19.89 18.11
CA GLY A 527 9.34 -20.49 17.57
C GLY A 527 9.72 -19.90 16.22
N TYR A 528 8.73 -19.65 15.35
CA TYR A 528 8.93 -19.02 14.04
C TYR A 528 9.53 -17.60 14.16
N VAL A 529 8.88 -16.73 14.94
CA VAL A 529 9.37 -15.34 15.12
C VAL A 529 10.77 -15.34 15.71
N THR A 530 11.04 -16.25 16.68
CA THR A 530 12.34 -16.37 17.32
C THR A 530 13.41 -16.83 16.34
N ALA A 531 13.11 -17.82 15.51
CA ALA A 531 14.03 -18.32 14.50
C ALA A 531 14.31 -17.24 13.44
N TYR A 532 13.28 -16.56 12.93
CA TYR A 532 13.44 -15.50 11.94
C TYR A 532 14.33 -14.36 12.45
N ILE A 533 14.10 -13.87 13.68
CA ILE A 533 14.91 -12.77 14.25
C ILE A 533 16.35 -13.24 14.49
N ALA A 534 16.53 -14.46 14.99
CA ALA A 534 17.86 -15.02 15.19
C ALA A 534 18.64 -15.19 13.88
N GLU A 535 17.96 -15.60 12.81
CA GLU A 535 18.49 -15.69 11.46
C GLU A 535 18.87 -14.31 10.91
N LEU A 536 17.97 -13.33 11.00
CA LEU A 536 18.21 -11.97 10.51
C LEU A 536 19.44 -11.34 11.18
N ASN A 537 19.61 -11.55 12.48
CA ASN A 537 20.78 -11.11 13.24
C ASN A 537 22.06 -11.82 12.79
N ALA A 538 21.99 -13.13 12.51
CA ALA A 538 23.13 -13.89 12.03
C ALA A 538 23.55 -13.45 10.61
N ARG A 539 22.58 -13.20 9.73
CA ARG A 539 22.80 -12.64 8.39
C ARG A 539 23.40 -11.22 8.48
N LEU A 540 22.95 -10.39 9.42
CA LEU A 540 23.54 -9.07 9.66
C LEU A 540 25.02 -9.17 10.04
N ALA A 541 25.36 -10.09 10.94
CA ALA A 541 26.76 -10.34 11.34
C ALA A 541 27.61 -10.83 10.16
N LEU A 542 27.05 -11.67 9.26
CA LEU A 542 27.73 -12.09 8.04
C LEU A 542 27.99 -10.94 7.08
N LEU A 543 27.01 -10.04 6.91
CA LEU A 543 27.12 -8.88 6.00
C LEU A 543 28.16 -7.89 6.46
N THR A 544 28.19 -7.59 7.75
CA THR A 544 29.07 -6.57 8.35
C THR A 544 30.45 -7.12 8.70
N GLY A 545 30.58 -8.43 8.88
CA GLY A 545 31.76 -9.05 9.47
C GLY A 545 31.94 -8.73 10.97
N GLU A 546 30.98 -8.00 11.56
CA GLU A 546 31.00 -7.60 12.97
C GLU A 546 30.11 -8.52 13.79
N LYS A 547 30.56 -8.84 15.01
CA LYS A 547 29.76 -9.58 15.97
C LYS A 547 28.74 -8.65 16.61
N LEU A 548 27.56 -9.18 16.90
CA LEU A 548 26.59 -8.48 17.75
C LEU A 548 27.22 -8.13 19.09
N ASP A 549 26.87 -6.99 19.63
CA ASP A 549 27.34 -6.51 20.92
C ASP A 549 26.21 -6.10 21.86
N GLY A 550 26.56 -5.80 23.11
CA GLY A 550 25.66 -5.25 24.09
C GLY A 550 24.30 -5.93 24.22
N PRO A 551 23.20 -5.13 24.20
CA PRO A 551 21.84 -5.67 24.31
C PRO A 551 21.46 -6.62 23.16
N ALA A 552 21.92 -6.38 21.94
CA ALA A 552 21.59 -7.22 20.79
C ALA A 552 22.16 -8.64 20.95
N LEU A 553 23.41 -8.76 21.43
CA LEU A 553 24.03 -10.06 21.72
C LEU A 553 23.26 -10.81 22.81
N ALA A 554 22.90 -10.11 23.91
CA ALA A 554 22.16 -10.73 25.01
C ALA A 554 20.78 -11.26 24.57
N LEU A 555 20.08 -10.54 23.69
CA LEU A 555 18.81 -10.99 23.13
C LEU A 555 19.00 -12.22 22.23
N GLN A 556 20.04 -12.21 21.38
CA GLN A 556 20.38 -13.31 20.49
C GLN A 556 20.75 -14.58 21.27
N GLU A 557 21.55 -14.48 22.34
CA GLU A 557 21.95 -15.62 23.18
C GLU A 557 20.74 -16.27 23.84
N LYS A 558 19.79 -15.48 24.35
CA LYS A 558 18.53 -16.01 24.91
C LYS A 558 17.69 -16.72 23.83
N ALA A 559 17.61 -16.16 22.63
CA ALA A 559 16.90 -16.79 21.54
C ALA A 559 17.53 -18.11 21.10
N LEU A 560 18.86 -18.17 20.99
CA LEU A 560 19.58 -19.40 20.71
C LEU A 560 19.38 -20.44 21.80
N THR A 561 19.37 -20.04 23.10
CA THR A 561 19.06 -20.92 24.20
C THR A 561 17.67 -21.56 24.05
N TYR A 562 16.67 -20.77 23.72
CA TYR A 562 15.31 -21.26 23.44
C TYR A 562 15.30 -22.25 22.26
N LEU A 563 15.95 -21.92 21.14
CA LEU A 563 16.03 -22.79 19.99
C LEU A 563 16.75 -24.10 20.26
N HIS A 564 17.83 -24.06 21.02
CA HIS A 564 18.54 -25.27 21.51
C HIS A 564 17.63 -26.15 22.36
N GLN A 565 16.86 -25.55 23.26
CA GLN A 565 15.94 -26.31 24.12
C GLN A 565 14.83 -26.94 23.31
N SER A 566 14.22 -26.17 22.39
CA SER A 566 13.16 -26.70 21.51
C SER A 566 13.63 -27.84 20.63
N ALA A 567 14.82 -27.74 20.06
CA ALA A 567 15.42 -28.82 19.26
C ALA A 567 15.72 -30.07 20.14
N LEU A 568 16.16 -29.90 21.37
CA LEU A 568 16.40 -31.03 22.29
C LEU A 568 15.09 -31.71 22.68
N GLU A 569 14.03 -30.98 22.92
CA GLU A 569 12.71 -31.53 23.23
C GLU A 569 12.14 -32.33 22.07
N GLU A 570 12.22 -31.78 20.83
CA GLU A 570 11.81 -32.50 19.62
C GLU A 570 12.61 -33.78 19.43
N TYR A 571 13.92 -33.77 19.66
CA TYR A 571 14.76 -34.96 19.60
C TYR A 571 14.31 -36.03 20.61
N LYS A 572 14.02 -35.67 21.85
CA LYS A 572 13.50 -36.62 22.87
C LYS A 572 12.17 -37.23 22.45
N ASN A 573 11.28 -36.45 21.84
CA ASN A 573 10.00 -36.91 21.31
C ASN A 573 10.20 -37.88 20.12
N ILE A 574 11.14 -37.58 19.23
CA ILE A 574 11.52 -38.49 18.13
C ILE A 574 12.03 -39.83 18.69
N LEU A 575 12.94 -39.80 19.67
CA LEU A 575 13.47 -41.03 20.27
C LEU A 575 12.39 -41.86 20.97
N LYS A 576 11.40 -41.21 21.58
CA LYS A 576 10.24 -41.88 22.17
C LYS A 576 9.40 -42.54 21.09
N ALA A 577 9.02 -41.82 20.06
CA ALA A 577 8.21 -42.35 18.95
C ALA A 577 8.93 -43.47 18.15
N GLN A 578 10.27 -43.42 18.05
CA GLN A 578 11.06 -44.49 17.44
C GLN A 578 10.99 -45.80 18.24
N LYS A 579 10.96 -45.69 19.58
CA LYS A 579 10.76 -46.86 20.45
C LYS A 579 9.38 -47.52 20.26
N GLU A 580 8.41 -46.69 19.82
CA GLU A 580 7.04 -47.13 19.49
C GLU A 580 6.92 -47.60 18.02
N GLY A 581 8.02 -47.68 17.28
CA GLY A 581 8.08 -48.20 15.92
C GLY A 581 7.90 -47.16 14.81
N VAL A 582 7.78 -45.87 15.14
CA VAL A 582 7.65 -44.78 14.14
C VAL A 582 9.01 -44.54 13.49
N LYS A 583 9.02 -44.52 12.14
CA LYS A 583 10.22 -44.20 11.37
C LYS A 583 10.17 -42.71 10.97
N PHE A 584 11.26 -42.00 11.18
CA PHE A 584 11.45 -40.63 10.76
C PHE A 584 12.47 -40.56 9.61
N THR A 585 12.09 -39.85 8.55
CA THR A 585 12.95 -39.55 7.40
C THR A 585 13.12 -38.03 7.27
N GLY A 586 14.37 -37.59 7.10
CA GLY A 586 14.70 -36.17 7.04
C GLY A 586 14.58 -35.44 8.40
N VAL A 587 14.39 -34.15 8.33
CA VAL A 587 14.18 -33.23 9.48
C VAL A 587 13.03 -32.29 9.19
N SER A 588 12.38 -31.77 10.23
CA SER A 588 11.35 -30.74 10.10
C SER A 588 11.96 -29.40 9.63
N ASP A 589 11.14 -28.54 9.02
CA ASP A 589 11.57 -27.19 8.58
C ASP A 589 12.11 -26.38 9.75
N SER A 590 11.49 -26.45 10.92
CA SER A 590 11.93 -25.77 12.14
C SER A 590 13.30 -26.26 12.60
N ILE A 591 13.57 -27.53 12.54
CA ILE A 591 14.89 -28.11 12.88
C ILE A 591 15.93 -27.74 11.82
N LEU A 592 15.57 -27.76 10.54
CA LEU A 592 16.49 -27.34 9.49
C LEU A 592 16.88 -25.87 9.64
N GLN A 593 15.92 -25.00 9.93
CA GLN A 593 16.19 -23.58 10.22
C GLN A 593 17.06 -23.41 11.47
N TYR A 594 16.82 -24.19 12.53
CA TYR A 594 17.69 -24.20 13.69
C TYR A 594 19.13 -24.59 13.33
N LEU A 595 19.33 -25.67 12.56
CA LEU A 595 20.67 -26.10 12.11
C LEU A 595 21.35 -25.00 11.29
N TYR A 596 20.60 -24.34 10.41
CA TYR A 596 21.08 -23.26 9.58
C TYR A 596 21.51 -22.05 10.43
N ILE A 597 20.69 -21.59 11.36
CA ILE A 597 21.03 -20.47 12.27
C ILE A 597 22.31 -20.77 13.03
N VAL A 598 22.44 -21.97 13.57
CA VAL A 598 23.65 -22.39 14.28
C VAL A 598 24.86 -22.39 13.33
N ALA A 599 24.70 -22.90 12.11
CA ALA A 599 25.77 -22.99 11.11
C ALA A 599 26.29 -21.62 10.66
N ILE A 600 25.39 -20.65 10.41
CA ILE A 600 25.79 -19.31 9.95
C ILE A 600 26.25 -18.39 11.08
N SER A 601 25.75 -18.58 12.32
CA SER A 601 26.17 -17.81 13.50
C SER A 601 27.56 -18.23 14.02
N GLY A 602 28.11 -19.34 13.55
CA GLY A 602 29.33 -19.91 14.14
C GLY A 602 29.16 -20.26 15.63
N GLY A 603 27.89 -20.43 16.06
CA GLY A 603 27.53 -20.70 17.44
C GLY A 603 27.97 -22.09 17.93
N GLN A 604 28.37 -22.18 19.20
CA GLN A 604 28.71 -23.47 19.77
C GLN A 604 27.43 -24.21 20.20
N VAL A 605 27.38 -25.49 19.85
CA VAL A 605 26.28 -26.37 20.26
C VAL A 605 26.51 -26.76 21.74
N PRO A 606 25.58 -26.48 22.67
CA PRO A 606 25.68 -26.88 24.05
C PRO A 606 25.90 -28.39 24.21
N ALA A 607 26.62 -28.80 25.25
CA ALA A 607 26.94 -30.23 25.48
C ALA A 607 25.69 -31.13 25.50
N ALA A 608 24.59 -30.65 26.10
CA ALA A 608 23.30 -31.35 26.13
C ALA A 608 22.66 -31.54 24.71
N ASN A 609 22.97 -30.70 23.77
CA ASN A 609 22.40 -30.72 22.41
C ASN A 609 23.26 -31.47 21.40
N LYS A 610 24.50 -31.83 21.75
CA LYS A 610 25.42 -32.48 20.75
C LYS A 610 24.85 -33.73 20.12
N ALA A 611 24.21 -34.60 20.89
CA ALA A 611 23.60 -35.83 20.36
C ALA A 611 22.42 -35.55 19.43
N ALA A 612 21.55 -34.59 19.80
CA ALA A 612 20.43 -34.16 18.98
C ALA A 612 20.93 -33.52 17.68
N TYR A 613 21.92 -32.63 17.79
CA TYR A 613 22.49 -31.94 16.62
C TYR A 613 23.11 -32.92 15.61
N ALA A 614 23.92 -33.89 16.13
CA ALA A 614 24.52 -34.93 15.27
C ALA A 614 23.47 -35.84 14.61
N TYR A 615 22.41 -36.21 15.33
CA TYR A 615 21.28 -36.95 14.79
C TYR A 615 20.63 -36.19 13.65
N TYR A 616 20.23 -34.95 13.86
CA TYR A 616 19.59 -34.12 12.87
C TYR A 616 20.47 -33.93 11.62
N LEU A 617 21.74 -33.59 11.83
CA LEU A 617 22.68 -33.41 10.74
C LEU A 617 22.79 -34.67 9.86
N SER A 618 22.76 -35.86 10.47
CA SER A 618 22.79 -37.14 9.73
C SER A 618 21.56 -37.35 8.85
N LYS A 619 20.44 -36.67 9.16
CA LYS A 619 19.16 -36.77 8.47
C LYS A 619 18.96 -35.72 7.38
N VAL A 620 19.76 -34.65 7.35
CA VAL A 620 19.62 -33.55 6.36
C VAL A 620 19.76 -34.07 4.93
N LYS A 621 20.68 -34.97 4.65
CA LYS A 621 20.88 -35.53 3.30
C LYS A 621 19.68 -36.30 2.75
N GLU A 622 18.81 -36.81 3.63
CA GLU A 622 17.59 -37.53 3.23
C GLU A 622 16.53 -36.57 2.60
N LEU A 623 16.72 -35.24 2.68
CA LEU A 623 15.82 -34.24 2.10
C LEU A 623 15.98 -34.08 0.59
N LEU A 624 17.11 -34.50 -0.01
CA LEU A 624 17.44 -34.22 -1.40
C LEU A 624 16.34 -34.61 -2.42
N PRO A 625 15.70 -35.78 -2.33
CA PRO A 625 14.80 -36.25 -3.39
C PRO A 625 13.48 -35.49 -3.49
N ALA A 626 12.95 -34.95 -2.37
CA ALA A 626 11.58 -34.47 -2.29
C ALA A 626 11.42 -33.07 -1.67
N ALA A 627 12.52 -32.45 -1.24
CA ALA A 627 12.45 -31.14 -0.59
C ALA A 627 12.20 -30.00 -1.58
N SER A 628 11.61 -28.92 -1.08
CA SER A 628 11.44 -27.65 -1.78
C SER A 628 12.77 -26.97 -2.10
N MET A 629 12.79 -26.00 -2.99
CA MET A 629 14.02 -25.26 -3.35
C MET A 629 14.62 -24.55 -2.13
N ASN A 630 13.79 -23.91 -1.33
CA ASN A 630 14.19 -23.28 -0.06
C ASN A 630 14.84 -24.32 0.88
N THR A 631 14.16 -25.42 1.14
CA THR A 631 14.66 -26.50 2.01
C THR A 631 15.98 -27.08 1.48
N LYS A 632 16.13 -27.27 0.16
CA LYS A 632 17.37 -27.73 -0.46
C LYS A 632 18.51 -26.73 -0.29
N ALA A 633 18.24 -25.44 -0.44
CA ALA A 633 19.22 -24.37 -0.29
C ALA A 633 19.78 -24.32 1.15
N ILE A 634 18.88 -24.31 2.13
CA ILE A 634 19.25 -24.31 3.55
C ILE A 634 20.01 -25.60 3.92
N ALA A 635 19.56 -26.75 3.42
CA ALA A 635 20.24 -28.01 3.64
C ALA A 635 21.67 -28.02 3.05
N ALA A 636 21.86 -27.45 1.86
CA ALA A 636 23.18 -27.32 1.25
C ALA A 636 24.14 -26.50 2.13
N ILE A 637 23.68 -25.35 2.65
CA ILE A 637 24.49 -24.51 3.54
C ILE A 637 24.86 -25.26 4.83
N VAL A 638 23.89 -25.94 5.45
CA VAL A 638 24.10 -26.71 6.68
C VAL A 638 25.15 -27.81 6.46
N LEU A 639 25.03 -28.56 5.37
CA LEU A 639 25.98 -29.63 5.02
C LEU A 639 27.37 -29.08 4.72
N ASP A 640 27.44 -27.96 3.96
CA ASP A 640 28.72 -27.30 3.65
C ASP A 640 29.45 -26.85 4.92
N LYS A 641 28.74 -26.15 5.82
CA LYS A 641 29.30 -25.69 7.11
C LYS A 641 29.68 -26.83 8.05
N ALA A 642 29.02 -27.98 7.94
CA ALA A 642 29.35 -29.21 8.66
C ALA A 642 30.52 -30.01 8.03
N GLY A 643 31.11 -29.53 6.94
CA GLY A 643 32.22 -30.18 6.25
C GLY A 643 31.80 -31.30 5.28
N GLN A 644 30.50 -31.54 5.09
CA GLN A 644 29.95 -32.53 4.15
C GLN A 644 29.85 -31.93 2.74
N LYS A 645 31.01 -31.56 2.18
CA LYS A 645 31.11 -30.78 0.92
C LYS A 645 30.51 -31.53 -0.28
N LYS A 646 30.66 -32.85 -0.36
CA LYS A 646 30.12 -33.64 -1.46
C LYS A 646 28.61 -33.60 -1.48
N GLU A 647 27.98 -33.86 -0.35
CA GLU A 647 26.53 -33.82 -0.21
C GLU A 647 25.98 -32.41 -0.46
N ALA A 648 26.64 -31.39 0.02
CA ALA A 648 26.28 -30.00 -0.28
C ALA A 648 26.25 -29.72 -1.78
N GLN A 649 27.25 -30.18 -2.52
CA GLN A 649 27.31 -30.04 -3.99
C GLN A 649 26.19 -30.81 -4.70
N GLU A 650 25.74 -31.96 -4.19
CA GLU A 650 24.60 -32.68 -4.76
C GLU A 650 23.30 -31.85 -4.64
N PHE A 651 23.10 -31.16 -3.53
CA PHE A 651 21.98 -30.21 -3.38
C PHE A 651 22.10 -29.01 -4.32
N VAL A 652 23.28 -28.42 -4.45
CA VAL A 652 23.56 -27.34 -5.41
C VAL A 652 23.26 -27.74 -6.82
N ALA A 653 23.69 -28.95 -7.25
CA ALA A 653 23.42 -29.49 -8.58
C ALA A 653 21.90 -29.60 -8.82
N SER A 654 21.16 -30.15 -7.84
CA SER A 654 19.71 -30.25 -7.92
C SER A 654 19.02 -28.91 -8.02
N LEU A 655 19.48 -27.88 -7.29
CA LEU A 655 18.94 -26.51 -7.39
C LEU A 655 19.15 -25.93 -8.78
N LYS A 656 20.32 -26.11 -9.36
CA LYS A 656 20.67 -25.56 -10.69
C LYS A 656 19.86 -26.18 -11.82
N GLU A 657 19.46 -27.45 -11.71
CA GLU A 657 18.62 -28.14 -12.71
C GLU A 657 17.24 -27.47 -12.89
N HIS A 658 16.74 -26.77 -11.86
CA HIS A 658 15.43 -26.13 -11.87
C HIS A 658 15.46 -24.65 -12.26
N LEU A 659 16.64 -24.07 -12.47
CA LEU A 659 16.77 -22.69 -12.89
C LEU A 659 16.42 -22.52 -14.37
N THR A 660 15.58 -21.56 -14.66
CA THR A 660 15.25 -21.10 -16.01
C THR A 660 16.03 -19.81 -16.29
N LYS A 661 16.60 -19.66 -17.48
CA LYS A 661 17.31 -18.46 -17.91
C LYS A 661 16.56 -17.76 -19.04
N THR A 662 16.37 -16.45 -18.89
CA THR A 662 15.92 -15.55 -19.98
C THR A 662 16.85 -14.34 -20.05
N ASP A 663 16.94 -13.74 -21.24
CA ASP A 663 17.75 -12.50 -21.42
C ASP A 663 17.28 -11.35 -20.54
N GLU A 664 15.96 -11.22 -20.38
CA GLU A 664 15.34 -10.12 -19.67
C GLU A 664 15.35 -10.29 -18.15
N GLN A 665 15.19 -11.54 -17.66
CA GLN A 665 15.02 -11.81 -16.22
C GLN A 665 16.24 -12.47 -15.58
N GLY A 666 17.25 -12.84 -16.37
CA GLY A 666 18.36 -13.64 -15.87
C GLY A 666 17.93 -15.05 -15.49
N MET A 667 18.45 -15.59 -14.41
CA MET A 667 18.12 -16.93 -13.90
C MET A 667 17.12 -16.87 -12.76
N PHE A 668 16.08 -17.69 -12.83
CA PHE A 668 15.01 -17.76 -11.83
C PHE A 668 14.26 -19.09 -11.88
N PHE A 669 13.40 -19.34 -10.88
CA PHE A 669 12.52 -20.51 -10.87
C PHE A 669 11.19 -20.17 -11.54
N ALA A 670 10.83 -20.89 -12.61
CA ALA A 670 9.64 -20.65 -13.41
C ALA A 670 8.33 -21.15 -12.74
N PHE A 671 8.41 -22.07 -11.80
CA PHE A 671 7.26 -22.67 -11.15
C PHE A 671 6.94 -22.00 -9.81
N ASN A 672 5.65 -21.88 -9.51
CA ASN A 672 5.19 -21.42 -8.21
C ASN A 672 5.24 -22.58 -7.23
N GLU A 673 6.12 -22.53 -6.26
CA GLU A 673 5.97 -23.31 -5.04
C GLU A 673 4.74 -22.80 -4.26
N ASN A 674 4.18 -23.65 -3.41
CA ASN A 674 2.97 -23.33 -2.67
C ASN A 674 3.15 -22.01 -1.90
N PRO A 675 2.44 -20.91 -2.25
CA PRO A 675 2.64 -19.60 -1.63
C PRO A 675 2.20 -19.54 -0.17
N TYR A 676 1.58 -20.62 0.34
CA TYR A 676 1.10 -20.70 1.73
C TYR A 676 1.99 -21.55 2.62
N ALA A 677 2.98 -22.26 2.09
CA ALA A 677 3.96 -22.91 2.91
C ALA A 677 4.94 -21.86 3.45
N TRP A 678 5.14 -21.83 4.74
CA TRP A 678 6.23 -21.07 5.37
C TRP A 678 7.55 -21.56 4.76
N GLY A 679 8.32 -20.69 4.14
CA GLY A 679 9.50 -21.06 3.37
C GLY A 679 9.27 -21.47 1.92
N GLY A 680 8.00 -21.53 1.47
CA GLY A 680 7.65 -21.71 0.05
C GLY A 680 7.39 -20.39 -0.68
N MET A 681 7.69 -19.27 -0.07
CA MET A 681 7.56 -17.96 -0.72
C MET A 681 8.62 -17.82 -1.80
N ARG A 682 8.18 -17.50 -3.02
CA ARG A 682 9.02 -17.40 -4.21
C ARG A 682 10.25 -16.52 -4.03
N MET A 683 10.09 -15.36 -3.37
CA MET A 683 11.18 -14.43 -3.08
C MET A 683 12.18 -15.02 -2.08
N GLN A 684 11.69 -15.55 -0.98
CA GLN A 684 12.54 -16.16 0.04
C GLN A 684 13.30 -17.36 -0.51
N ALA A 685 12.63 -18.27 -1.22
CA ALA A 685 13.28 -19.41 -1.86
C ALA A 685 14.39 -18.96 -2.84
N HIS A 686 14.14 -17.89 -3.62
CA HIS A 686 15.13 -17.34 -4.52
C HIS A 686 16.37 -16.80 -3.79
N VAL A 687 16.16 -16.05 -2.70
CA VAL A 687 17.25 -15.50 -1.87
C VAL A 687 18.03 -16.60 -1.18
N ASP A 688 17.37 -17.62 -0.62
CA ASP A 688 18.04 -18.72 0.05
C ASP A 688 18.89 -19.55 -0.94
N VAL A 689 18.43 -19.72 -2.17
CA VAL A 689 19.25 -20.37 -3.22
C VAL A 689 20.44 -19.49 -3.60
N MET A 690 20.24 -18.17 -3.75
CA MET A 690 21.36 -17.26 -4.02
C MET A 690 22.41 -17.34 -2.90
N GLU A 691 21.97 -17.38 -1.64
CA GLU A 691 22.85 -17.51 -0.49
C GLU A 691 23.62 -18.84 -0.50
N ALA A 692 22.94 -19.95 -0.76
CA ALA A 692 23.59 -21.26 -0.86
C ALA A 692 24.65 -21.28 -1.95
N LEU A 693 24.33 -20.76 -3.13
CA LEU A 693 25.26 -20.70 -4.26
C LEU A 693 26.48 -19.80 -3.98
N GLU A 694 26.29 -18.70 -3.30
CA GLU A 694 27.37 -17.78 -2.93
C GLU A 694 28.27 -18.37 -1.84
N LEU A 695 27.67 -18.88 -0.72
CA LEU A 695 28.44 -19.40 0.43
C LEU A 695 29.22 -20.68 0.10
N ILE A 696 28.66 -21.55 -0.76
CA ILE A 696 29.33 -22.80 -1.16
C ILE A 696 30.41 -22.53 -2.23
N GLY A 697 30.28 -21.43 -2.97
CA GLY A 697 31.25 -20.96 -3.93
C GLY A 697 31.18 -21.64 -5.30
N GLY A 698 31.94 -21.11 -6.26
CA GLY A 698 32.01 -21.63 -7.63
C GLY A 698 30.79 -21.34 -8.51
N ASN A 699 29.88 -20.47 -8.06
CA ASN A 699 28.60 -20.19 -8.72
C ASN A 699 28.34 -18.69 -8.94
N SER A 700 29.39 -17.86 -8.92
CA SER A 700 29.24 -16.39 -8.97
C SER A 700 28.46 -15.90 -10.19
N GLU A 701 28.65 -16.52 -11.37
CA GLU A 701 27.89 -16.16 -12.58
C GLU A 701 26.39 -16.43 -12.40
N THR A 702 26.04 -17.59 -11.84
CA THR A 702 24.64 -17.95 -11.57
C THR A 702 24.00 -16.96 -10.59
N VAL A 703 24.71 -16.60 -9.53
CA VAL A 703 24.23 -15.64 -8.52
C VAL A 703 24.01 -14.26 -9.15
N GLU A 704 24.94 -13.79 -10.01
CA GLU A 704 24.77 -12.52 -10.72
C GLU A 704 23.54 -12.56 -11.64
N GLU A 705 23.31 -13.63 -12.38
CA GLU A 705 22.08 -13.78 -13.19
C GLU A 705 20.79 -13.82 -12.33
N MET A 706 20.84 -14.41 -11.15
CA MET A 706 19.70 -14.45 -10.24
C MET A 706 19.39 -13.04 -9.65
N LYS A 707 20.38 -12.17 -9.50
CA LYS A 707 20.16 -10.78 -9.09
C LYS A 707 19.27 -10.00 -10.07
N LEU A 708 19.32 -10.29 -11.37
CA LEU A 708 18.47 -9.63 -12.36
C LEU A 708 16.99 -9.88 -12.08
N TRP A 709 16.62 -11.14 -11.78
CA TRP A 709 15.25 -11.45 -11.43
C TRP A 709 14.83 -10.77 -10.13
N LEU A 710 15.70 -10.78 -9.12
CA LEU A 710 15.46 -10.14 -7.84
C LEU A 710 15.17 -8.63 -7.98
N LEU A 711 15.95 -7.94 -8.83
CA LEU A 711 15.77 -6.52 -9.12
C LEU A 711 14.46 -6.25 -9.87
N LYS A 712 14.06 -7.14 -10.78
CA LYS A 712 12.80 -7.02 -11.50
C LYS A 712 11.57 -7.19 -10.59
N GLN A 713 11.68 -7.92 -9.48
CA GLN A 713 10.62 -8.08 -8.49
C GLN A 713 10.47 -6.86 -7.56
N LYS A 714 11.38 -5.90 -7.62
CA LYS A 714 11.33 -4.70 -6.80
C LYS A 714 10.13 -3.83 -7.19
N GLN A 715 9.31 -3.49 -6.21
CA GLN A 715 8.34 -2.40 -6.32
C GLN A 715 9.10 -1.09 -6.13
N THR A 716 8.71 0.00 -6.70
CA THR A 716 9.37 1.31 -6.62
C THR A 716 10.64 1.40 -5.75
N GLN A 717 10.54 1.27 -4.43
CA GLN A 717 11.67 1.39 -3.48
C GLN A 717 11.88 0.15 -2.60
N GLN A 718 10.91 -0.74 -2.50
CA GLN A 718 10.92 -1.91 -1.64
C GLN A 718 10.31 -3.11 -2.37
N TRP A 719 10.43 -4.29 -1.79
CA TRP A 719 9.71 -5.48 -2.23
C TRP A 719 8.36 -5.57 -1.50
N ASP A 720 7.63 -6.64 -1.71
CA ASP A 720 6.22 -6.79 -1.31
C ASP A 720 5.96 -6.76 0.22
N SER A 721 6.98 -7.03 1.02
CA SER A 721 6.88 -7.02 2.48
C SER A 721 8.20 -6.60 3.14
N PRO A 722 8.20 -6.21 4.43
CA PRO A 722 9.43 -5.95 5.17
C PRO A 722 10.37 -7.16 5.23
N VAL A 723 9.84 -8.38 5.32
CA VAL A 723 10.62 -9.62 5.34
C VAL A 723 11.35 -9.80 4.00
N THR A 724 10.62 -9.79 2.89
CA THR A 724 11.20 -9.93 1.55
C THR A 724 12.12 -8.79 1.17
N THR A 725 11.87 -7.59 1.69
CA THR A 725 12.77 -6.44 1.49
C THR A 725 14.09 -6.66 2.24
N ALA A 726 14.06 -7.15 3.49
CA ALA A 726 15.28 -7.47 4.24
C ALA A 726 16.08 -8.60 3.58
N ASP A 727 15.41 -9.64 3.10
CA ASP A 727 16.02 -10.75 2.37
C ASP A 727 16.67 -10.27 1.05
N ALA A 728 15.98 -9.40 0.30
CA ALA A 728 16.52 -8.84 -0.94
C ALA A 728 17.73 -7.94 -0.69
N VAL A 729 17.70 -7.11 0.34
CA VAL A 729 18.85 -6.28 0.78
C VAL A 729 20.04 -7.19 1.12
N TYR A 730 19.79 -8.26 1.87
CA TYR A 730 20.80 -9.25 2.18
C TYR A 730 21.41 -9.87 0.92
N ALA A 731 20.57 -10.36 0.01
CA ALA A 731 21.01 -11.01 -1.24
C ALA A 731 21.84 -10.10 -2.15
N LEU A 732 21.49 -8.80 -2.20
CA LEU A 732 22.23 -7.83 -3.00
C LEU A 732 23.59 -7.47 -2.38
N LEU A 733 23.75 -7.57 -1.07
CA LEU A 733 24.95 -7.17 -0.32
C LEU A 733 25.79 -8.33 0.20
N MET A 734 25.37 -9.60 0.02
CA MET A 734 26.02 -10.76 0.67
C MET A 734 27.48 -10.99 0.29
N LYS A 735 27.99 -10.40 -0.82
CA LYS A 735 29.44 -10.34 -1.11
C LYS A 735 30.18 -9.29 -0.29
N GLY A 736 29.52 -8.65 0.64
CA GLY A 736 30.05 -7.61 1.51
C GLY A 736 29.73 -6.21 1.02
N THR A 737 29.80 -5.24 1.93
CA THR A 737 29.55 -3.81 1.62
C THR A 737 30.66 -3.18 0.78
N ASN A 738 31.78 -3.84 0.58
CA ASN A 738 32.85 -3.40 -0.35
C ASN A 738 32.37 -3.31 -1.80
N LEU A 739 31.25 -3.97 -2.13
CA LEU A 739 30.57 -3.79 -3.42
C LEU A 739 30.14 -2.34 -3.64
N LEU A 740 29.89 -1.58 -2.58
CA LEU A 740 29.51 -0.17 -2.65
C LEU A 740 30.68 0.74 -3.05
N ASP A 741 31.93 0.29 -2.88
CA ASP A 741 33.12 1.00 -3.37
C ASP A 741 33.29 0.89 -4.89
N ASN A 742 32.70 -0.13 -5.48
CA ASN A 742 32.73 -0.33 -6.92
C ASN A 742 31.64 0.54 -7.56
N GLN A 743 32.05 1.62 -8.23
CA GLN A 743 31.13 2.50 -8.94
C GLN A 743 30.55 1.88 -10.21
N GLY A 744 30.99 0.66 -10.58
CA GLY A 744 30.64 0.00 -11.83
C GLY A 744 30.93 0.90 -13.02
N ASP A 745 32.07 0.70 -13.69
CA ASP A 745 32.47 1.52 -14.84
C ASP A 745 31.59 1.21 -16.05
N VAL A 746 30.67 2.12 -16.33
CA VAL A 746 29.72 2.02 -17.45
C VAL A 746 29.73 3.33 -18.22
N ARG A 747 29.81 3.21 -19.54
CA ARG A 747 29.68 4.30 -20.50
C ARG A 747 28.43 4.08 -21.34
N ILE A 748 27.57 5.07 -21.43
CA ILE A 748 26.31 5.04 -22.18
C ILE A 748 26.40 6.11 -23.28
N VAL A 749 26.09 5.73 -24.52
CA VAL A 749 26.02 6.65 -25.64
C VAL A 749 24.59 6.64 -26.20
N ILE A 750 23.95 7.79 -26.20
CA ILE A 750 22.63 8.01 -26.81
C ILE A 750 22.69 9.25 -27.70
N ALA A 751 22.43 9.11 -29.00
CA ALA A 751 22.71 10.14 -29.99
C ALA A 751 24.19 10.63 -29.87
N ASN A 752 24.41 11.90 -29.55
CA ASN A 752 25.73 12.48 -29.37
C ASN A 752 26.06 12.74 -27.89
N GLU A 753 25.20 12.30 -26.98
CA GLU A 753 25.39 12.43 -25.54
C GLU A 753 26.12 11.19 -24.99
N VAL A 754 27.13 11.44 -24.16
CA VAL A 754 27.89 10.42 -23.46
C VAL A 754 27.68 10.58 -21.97
N LEU A 755 27.25 9.50 -21.32
CA LEU A 755 27.02 9.43 -19.87
C LEU A 755 27.98 8.38 -19.30
N GLU A 756 28.67 8.70 -18.22
CA GLU A 756 29.61 7.78 -17.56
C GLU A 756 29.35 7.72 -16.06
N THR A 757 29.43 6.52 -15.47
CA THR A 757 29.22 6.32 -14.03
C THR A 757 30.41 6.79 -13.19
N VAL A 758 31.61 6.84 -13.76
CA VAL A 758 32.89 7.16 -13.05
C VAL A 758 33.32 8.60 -13.22
N SER A 759 32.88 9.25 -14.29
CA SER A 759 33.26 10.67 -14.54
C SER A 759 32.48 11.64 -13.65
N PRO A 760 33.09 12.69 -13.11
CA PRO A 760 32.42 13.71 -12.31
C PRO A 760 31.58 14.66 -13.19
N SER A 761 30.59 14.14 -13.88
CA SER A 761 29.60 14.94 -14.57
C SER A 761 28.51 15.39 -13.61
N LYS A 762 27.84 16.53 -13.91
CA LYS A 762 26.68 17.03 -13.14
C LYS A 762 25.48 16.03 -13.08
N THR A 763 25.57 14.94 -13.82
CA THR A 763 24.49 13.94 -14.01
C THR A 763 24.74 12.64 -13.25
N THR A 764 25.94 12.46 -12.70
CA THR A 764 26.31 11.28 -11.93
C THR A 764 26.20 11.62 -10.45
N VAL A 765 25.56 10.75 -9.67
CA VAL A 765 25.65 10.85 -8.22
C VAL A 765 27.06 10.38 -7.84
N PRO A 766 27.94 11.27 -7.37
CA PRO A 766 29.32 10.91 -7.10
C PRO A 766 29.41 9.77 -6.09
N GLY A 767 30.16 8.74 -6.41
CA GLY A 767 30.43 7.63 -5.48
C GLY A 767 29.51 6.44 -5.55
N LEU A 768 28.41 6.50 -6.33
CA LEU A 768 27.38 5.44 -6.31
C LEU A 768 27.23 4.68 -7.63
N GLY A 769 27.88 5.13 -8.72
CA GLY A 769 27.76 4.50 -10.03
C GLY A 769 26.33 4.49 -10.60
N TYR A 770 25.54 5.48 -10.20
CA TYR A 770 24.15 5.64 -10.63
C TYR A 770 24.01 6.86 -11.53
N ILE A 771 23.35 6.69 -12.67
CA ILE A 771 23.06 7.73 -13.64
C ILE A 771 21.54 7.86 -13.75
N LYS A 772 21.04 9.09 -13.66
CA LYS A 772 19.71 9.46 -14.08
C LYS A 772 19.78 10.72 -14.92
N ARG A 773 19.41 10.62 -16.17
CA ARG A 773 19.45 11.72 -17.12
C ARG A 773 18.17 11.79 -17.93
N SER A 774 17.47 12.91 -17.83
CA SER A 774 16.27 13.20 -18.61
C SER A 774 16.60 14.14 -19.77
N PHE A 775 15.98 13.88 -20.92
CA PHE A 775 16.16 14.61 -22.16
C PHE A 775 14.80 15.06 -22.69
N THR A 776 14.76 16.32 -23.10
CA THR A 776 13.63 16.92 -23.83
C THR A 776 14.06 17.42 -25.22
N GLN A 777 15.36 17.40 -25.50
CA GLN A 777 15.92 17.84 -26.77
C GLN A 777 15.55 16.89 -27.89
N LYS A 778 15.16 17.42 -29.05
CA LYS A 778 14.69 16.66 -30.19
C LYS A 778 15.70 15.64 -30.71
N ASN A 779 17.01 16.00 -30.75
CA ASN A 779 18.06 15.11 -31.23
C ASN A 779 18.17 13.82 -30.43
N VAL A 780 17.96 13.88 -29.10
CA VAL A 780 17.98 12.72 -28.23
C VAL A 780 16.64 12.00 -28.27
N MET A 781 15.54 12.76 -28.32
CA MET A 781 14.19 12.20 -28.44
C MET A 781 13.99 11.38 -29.73
N ASP A 782 14.70 11.73 -30.79
CA ASP A 782 14.66 11.02 -32.07
C ASP A 782 15.70 9.87 -32.16
N ALA A 783 16.49 9.63 -31.09
CA ALA A 783 17.46 8.54 -31.05
C ALA A 783 16.74 7.20 -31.19
N ARG A 784 17.28 6.31 -32.01
CA ARG A 784 16.71 4.97 -32.26
C ARG A 784 17.49 3.85 -31.59
N LYS A 785 18.66 4.18 -31.05
CA LYS A 785 19.52 3.21 -30.36
C LYS A 785 20.24 3.87 -29.19
N ILE A 786 20.56 3.06 -28.21
CA ILE A 786 21.42 3.39 -27.10
C ILE A 786 22.49 2.30 -26.98
N GLU A 787 23.71 2.69 -26.80
CA GLU A 787 24.85 1.79 -26.62
C GLU A 787 25.32 1.88 -25.18
N VAL A 788 25.51 0.74 -24.53
CA VAL A 788 25.96 0.62 -23.15
C VAL A 788 27.23 -0.24 -23.16
N GLU A 789 28.35 0.36 -22.82
CA GLU A 789 29.65 -0.28 -22.65
C GLU A 789 29.93 -0.46 -21.16
N LYS A 790 30.06 -1.68 -20.71
CA LYS A 790 30.44 -2.02 -19.33
C LYS A 790 31.87 -2.53 -19.34
N ARG A 791 32.73 -1.95 -18.50
CA ARG A 791 34.17 -2.16 -18.47
C ARG A 791 34.67 -2.94 -17.26
N ASN A 792 33.79 -3.52 -16.45
CA ASN A 792 34.13 -4.30 -15.28
C ASN A 792 33.23 -5.53 -15.15
N PRO A 793 33.65 -6.60 -14.46
CA PRO A 793 32.84 -7.80 -14.27
C PRO A 793 31.58 -7.54 -13.44
N GLY A 794 30.64 -8.51 -13.41
CA GLY A 794 29.36 -8.45 -12.74
C GLY A 794 28.23 -7.97 -13.64
N ILE A 795 27.06 -7.70 -13.10
CA ILE A 795 25.92 -7.16 -13.84
C ILE A 795 25.78 -5.66 -13.60
N ALA A 796 25.30 -4.98 -14.62
CA ALA A 796 24.76 -3.63 -14.54
C ALA A 796 23.32 -3.65 -15.05
N TRP A 797 22.51 -2.78 -14.53
CA TRP A 797 21.09 -2.75 -14.86
C TRP A 797 20.56 -1.33 -14.93
N GLY A 798 19.68 -1.13 -15.88
CA GLY A 798 19.01 0.13 -16.04
C GLY A 798 17.83 0.02 -16.98
N ALA A 799 17.23 1.15 -17.29
CA ALA A 799 16.14 1.25 -18.22
C ALA A 799 16.13 2.62 -18.92
N VAL A 800 15.52 2.63 -20.10
CA VAL A 800 15.10 3.86 -20.75
C VAL A 800 13.61 3.99 -20.58
N TYR A 801 13.16 5.13 -20.11
CA TYR A 801 11.75 5.49 -19.98
C TYR A 801 11.43 6.56 -21.02
N ALA A 802 10.45 6.30 -21.87
CA ALA A 802 9.84 7.29 -22.74
C ALA A 802 8.52 7.72 -22.11
N GLU A 803 8.51 8.93 -21.57
CA GLU A 803 7.34 9.55 -20.94
C GLU A 803 6.70 10.50 -21.96
N TYR A 804 5.39 10.48 -22.06
CA TYR A 804 4.66 11.39 -22.93
C TYR A 804 3.19 11.47 -22.52
N GLU A 805 2.54 12.58 -22.86
CA GLU A 805 1.11 12.72 -22.73
C GLU A 805 0.40 12.43 -24.06
N SER A 806 -0.61 11.61 -24.02
CA SER A 806 -1.44 11.31 -25.19
C SER A 806 -2.90 11.55 -24.87
N PRO A 807 -3.68 12.19 -25.78
CA PRO A 807 -5.12 12.26 -25.61
C PRO A 807 -5.71 10.86 -25.40
N ILE A 808 -6.59 10.70 -24.42
CA ILE A 808 -7.15 9.39 -24.02
C ILE A 808 -7.75 8.65 -25.22
N LYS A 809 -8.39 9.37 -26.14
CA LYS A 809 -8.96 8.82 -27.38
C LYS A 809 -7.94 8.25 -28.36
N ASP A 810 -6.68 8.69 -28.26
CA ASP A 810 -5.59 8.32 -29.17
C ASP A 810 -4.68 7.26 -28.56
N VAL A 811 -4.90 6.87 -27.29
CA VAL A 811 -4.20 5.78 -26.63
C VAL A 811 -4.56 4.48 -27.31
N LYS A 812 -3.55 3.81 -27.87
CA LYS A 812 -3.75 2.55 -28.58
C LYS A 812 -3.73 1.39 -27.60
N GLN A 813 -4.61 0.42 -27.88
CA GLN A 813 -4.52 -0.87 -27.21
C GLN A 813 -3.21 -1.53 -27.59
N GLN A 814 -2.43 -1.90 -26.59
CA GLN A 814 -1.23 -2.69 -26.76
C GLN A 814 -1.57 -4.17 -26.60
N GLY A 815 -1.12 -4.99 -27.55
CA GLY A 815 -1.15 -6.45 -27.46
C GLY A 815 0.19 -6.94 -26.95
N GLY A 816 0.18 -8.06 -26.24
CA GLY A 816 1.38 -8.69 -25.71
C GLY A 816 1.02 -9.66 -24.60
N GLU A 817 1.84 -9.70 -23.59
CA GLU A 817 1.70 -10.58 -22.43
C GLU A 817 0.44 -10.29 -21.60
N LEU A 818 -0.05 -9.05 -21.67
CA LEU A 818 -1.28 -8.59 -21.02
C LEU A 818 -2.19 -7.96 -22.09
N ASN A 819 -3.40 -8.50 -22.23
CA ASN A 819 -4.41 -7.96 -23.13
C ASN A 819 -5.65 -7.58 -22.34
N VAL A 820 -6.13 -6.35 -22.51
CA VAL A 820 -7.31 -5.81 -21.84
C VAL A 820 -8.32 -5.40 -22.90
N GLN A 821 -9.53 -5.90 -22.79
CA GLN A 821 -10.67 -5.48 -23.62
C GLN A 821 -11.75 -4.87 -22.73
N LYS A 822 -12.23 -3.68 -23.10
CA LYS A 822 -13.31 -2.97 -22.41
C LYS A 822 -14.55 -2.92 -23.30
N GLN A 823 -15.69 -3.32 -22.73
CA GLN A 823 -16.99 -3.18 -23.34
C GLN A 823 -17.96 -2.54 -22.36
N LEU A 824 -18.64 -1.49 -22.81
CA LEU A 824 -19.70 -0.85 -22.05
C LEU A 824 -21.06 -1.46 -22.38
N TYR A 825 -21.91 -1.59 -21.38
CA TYR A 825 -23.28 -2.03 -21.47
C TYR A 825 -24.19 -1.04 -20.76
N VAL A 826 -25.42 -0.87 -21.23
CA VAL A 826 -26.48 -0.21 -20.49
C VAL A 826 -27.45 -1.27 -19.98
N GLU A 827 -27.80 -1.20 -18.69
CA GLU A 827 -28.79 -2.07 -18.10
C GLU A 827 -30.19 -1.56 -18.42
N ARG A 828 -31.00 -2.38 -19.08
CA ARG A 828 -32.40 -2.09 -19.40
C ARG A 828 -33.29 -3.18 -18.84
N THR A 829 -34.40 -2.81 -18.25
CA THR A 829 -35.42 -3.77 -17.81
C THR A 829 -36.29 -4.17 -18.99
N VAL A 830 -36.25 -5.44 -19.32
CA VAL A 830 -37.08 -6.05 -20.38
C VAL A 830 -37.88 -7.17 -19.75
N ASN A 831 -39.20 -7.08 -19.78
CA ASN A 831 -40.12 -8.07 -19.13
C ASN A 831 -39.75 -8.32 -17.64
N ASP A 832 -39.58 -7.24 -16.87
CA ASP A 832 -39.20 -7.24 -15.45
C ASP A 832 -37.84 -7.89 -15.13
N THR A 833 -37.05 -8.18 -16.15
CA THR A 833 -35.72 -8.76 -16.00
C THR A 833 -34.67 -7.76 -16.48
N PRO A 834 -33.63 -7.43 -15.64
CA PRO A 834 -32.54 -6.58 -16.07
C PRO A 834 -31.70 -7.28 -17.15
N GLN A 835 -31.50 -6.64 -18.28
CA GLN A 835 -30.66 -7.12 -19.39
C GLN A 835 -29.58 -6.12 -19.72
N LEU A 836 -28.37 -6.61 -19.98
CA LEU A 836 -27.25 -5.80 -20.40
C LEU A 836 -27.24 -5.69 -21.95
N GLN A 837 -27.41 -4.48 -22.45
CA GLN A 837 -27.32 -4.20 -23.87
C GLN A 837 -26.00 -3.52 -24.19
N PRO A 838 -25.22 -3.96 -25.19
CA PRO A 838 -23.96 -3.31 -25.56
C PRO A 838 -24.18 -1.84 -25.94
N VAL A 839 -23.33 -0.97 -25.37
CA VAL A 839 -23.28 0.44 -25.77
C VAL A 839 -22.52 0.54 -27.09
N THR A 840 -23.15 1.12 -28.09
CA THR A 840 -22.61 1.36 -29.42
C THR A 840 -22.69 2.85 -29.75
N ALA A 841 -22.11 3.28 -30.86
CA ALA A 841 -22.21 4.66 -31.32
C ALA A 841 -23.66 5.15 -31.58
N LYS A 842 -24.62 4.22 -31.70
CA LYS A 842 -26.05 4.49 -31.88
C LYS A 842 -26.86 4.48 -30.57
N THR A 843 -26.25 4.07 -29.48
CA THR A 843 -26.93 3.98 -28.19
C THR A 843 -27.08 5.37 -27.58
N VAL A 844 -28.32 5.78 -27.34
CA VAL A 844 -28.60 7.03 -26.62
C VAL A 844 -28.68 6.72 -25.11
N LEU A 845 -27.78 7.32 -24.34
CA LEU A 845 -27.79 7.26 -22.90
C LEU A 845 -28.57 8.44 -22.31
N GLN A 846 -29.31 8.19 -21.25
CA GLN A 846 -30.12 9.19 -20.57
C GLN A 846 -29.66 9.34 -19.10
N VAL A 847 -30.00 10.46 -18.48
CA VAL A 847 -29.75 10.65 -17.04
C VAL A 847 -30.53 9.58 -16.26
N GLY A 848 -29.82 8.89 -15.38
CA GLY A 848 -30.37 7.75 -14.60
C GLY A 848 -30.12 6.37 -15.22
N ASP A 849 -29.56 6.30 -16.43
CA ASP A 849 -29.15 5.00 -17.00
C ASP A 849 -27.98 4.40 -16.20
N LYS A 850 -28.12 3.13 -15.89
CA LYS A 850 -27.04 2.36 -15.30
C LYS A 850 -26.13 1.80 -16.39
N VAL A 851 -24.88 2.29 -16.41
CA VAL A 851 -23.86 1.81 -17.37
C VAL A 851 -22.91 0.85 -16.66
N VAL A 852 -22.72 -0.32 -17.27
CA VAL A 852 -21.84 -1.38 -16.75
C VAL A 852 -20.59 -1.46 -17.63
N SER A 853 -19.41 -1.30 -17.04
CA SER A 853 -18.13 -1.51 -17.71
C SER A 853 -17.68 -2.95 -17.51
N ARG A 854 -17.54 -3.70 -18.60
CA ARG A 854 -17.01 -5.06 -18.59
C ARG A 854 -15.57 -5.05 -19.09
N LEU A 855 -14.65 -5.51 -18.26
CA LEU A 855 -13.24 -5.63 -18.57
C LEU A 855 -12.88 -7.11 -18.71
N SER A 856 -12.38 -7.50 -19.88
CA SER A 856 -11.84 -8.83 -20.13
C SER A 856 -10.31 -8.75 -20.17
N ILE A 857 -9.67 -9.38 -19.21
CA ILE A 857 -8.21 -9.34 -19.04
C ILE A 857 -7.65 -10.73 -19.33
N ARG A 858 -6.71 -10.80 -20.26
CA ARG A 858 -5.98 -12.03 -20.59
C ARG A 858 -4.50 -11.80 -20.31
N VAL A 859 -3.88 -12.74 -19.61
CA VAL A 859 -2.45 -12.77 -19.36
C VAL A 859 -1.88 -14.09 -19.86
N ASP A 860 -0.71 -14.08 -20.47
CA ASP A 860 -0.03 -15.27 -20.97
C ASP A 860 0.79 -15.94 -19.88
N ARG A 861 1.12 -15.22 -18.82
CA ARG A 861 1.91 -15.70 -17.69
C ARG A 861 1.49 -15.02 -16.38
N ALA A 862 1.95 -15.54 -15.26
CA ALA A 862 1.79 -14.87 -13.97
C ALA A 862 2.54 -13.52 -13.98
N MET A 863 1.86 -12.46 -13.60
CA MET A 863 2.39 -11.09 -13.53
C MET A 863 2.18 -10.53 -12.13
N ASP A 864 3.16 -9.77 -11.64
CA ASP A 864 3.10 -9.07 -10.37
C ASP A 864 3.02 -7.55 -10.64
N PHE A 865 2.49 -6.78 -9.67
CA PHE A 865 2.39 -5.32 -9.71
C PHE A 865 1.60 -4.76 -10.90
N VAL A 866 0.56 -5.48 -11.33
CA VAL A 866 -0.33 -5.01 -12.40
C VAL A 866 -1.36 -4.06 -11.81
N GLN A 867 -1.41 -2.83 -12.31
CA GLN A 867 -2.45 -1.86 -12.00
C GLN A 867 -3.47 -1.82 -13.15
N LEU A 868 -4.74 -1.97 -12.84
CA LEU A 868 -5.84 -1.74 -13.77
C LEU A 868 -6.48 -0.39 -13.45
N LYS A 869 -6.46 0.52 -14.44
CA LYS A 869 -7.11 1.83 -14.36
C LYS A 869 -8.28 1.84 -15.35
N ASP A 870 -9.50 1.89 -14.82
CA ASP A 870 -10.71 2.04 -15.64
C ASP A 870 -11.23 3.47 -15.53
N GLN A 871 -10.95 4.28 -16.56
CA GLN A 871 -11.37 5.67 -16.60
C GLN A 871 -12.81 5.78 -17.08
N ARG A 872 -13.56 6.69 -16.45
CA ARG A 872 -14.92 7.03 -16.80
C ARG A 872 -15.06 8.49 -17.23
N GLY A 873 -16.09 8.81 -17.97
CA GLY A 873 -16.47 10.20 -18.24
C GLY A 873 -16.94 10.92 -16.97
N ALA A 874 -16.76 12.23 -16.91
CA ALA A 874 -17.18 13.07 -15.77
C ALA A 874 -18.69 13.03 -15.51
N CYS A 875 -19.49 12.63 -16.52
CA CYS A 875 -20.95 12.49 -16.40
C CYS A 875 -21.42 11.19 -15.73
N PHE A 876 -20.51 10.27 -15.37
CA PHE A 876 -20.86 9.02 -14.70
C PHE A 876 -20.54 9.10 -13.22
N GLU A 877 -21.55 8.85 -12.38
CA GLU A 877 -21.42 8.62 -10.96
C GLU A 877 -21.27 7.12 -10.66
N PRO A 878 -20.50 6.72 -9.61
CA PRO A 878 -20.30 5.31 -9.24
C PRO A 878 -21.57 4.63 -8.76
#